data_0f3b84886a43ae593793eb2bebcbedb9
#
_entry.id   0f3b84886a43ae593793eb2bebcbedb9
#
_cell.length_a   1.000
_cell.length_b   1.000
_cell.length_c   1.000
_cell.angle_alpha   90.00
_cell.angle_beta   90.00
_cell.angle_gamma   90.00
#
_symmetry.space_group_name_H-M   'P 1'
#
loop_
_entity.id
_entity.type
_entity.pdbx_description
1 polymer ?
#
loop_
_entity_poly.entity_id
_entity_poly.type
_entity_poly.pdbx_seq_one_letter_code
_entity_poly.pdbx_strand_id
1 'polypeptide(L)'
;MSDLGFTDMLNTDSSRVSGDTGFSELLRSAERLSAAVEGNEELPQVERNLRQILEASNELWSRVTQTGTQDNQVQAHLLLGSRGIDLPQISQKLSSLSARRTFEPLDPIADTDIVNYLRNEKENAILSIIEQVHKDTFELTRVQQMEHMLGEWKQMRFEIINAMTAPSGELVDLRGTPQRTKLAGSMITGLSSVEVAYVKELQNYNDHVLRGITKPNLFNAFCEAAKSFDDKKIVDLWKMVKCMVNIRPVPREDQIKSRSTPIVEQEIVLHARKYLEDRYKEFMNSVINENPAQAKRGGIPGTVPLVKSFVSVKVQNLKDLEAVMVEDKPLWPLVYYCMRVGDYKAALQCLSQCNTEFPEFKVALEEACCDVQRHPSSSAESNLKLQYRKHVRSVTDPYKRVAYCALVPCEPDDLHSDVICTADDYLWLKLCQVKDQPDAENKLTLDYLQTMISEIYGESYYHAHEQPFVYFSMLFLTGQFEAAIEFLARGAGARHLPHAVHLAAAMHEHNLLGVSQSVLAPLISVDPADKPPAKRLNFARLILLYVKRFDSTDPKECLHYLFLLRSMKDPHDRNMFAASAAEMVVDTSPAVRTQLIGKIVEDRWIPGILDQFQINTEDVINISADTLYRKGLLEDAVTVYDLARNHEKVLSLMCTLLAQVVNQRTSPGSLRSRLQVTATDISKRYQNIEIQAPSELVSAFYTLKHLMVFFDQFHNEQYQSALRTISESKLLPLNIKEVDERVNALRRVPPEVAGTLADVLLATMTILYRQYQKLRSMEPGDEEARKQQLLDLREQARALTSFAGTLPYRMPNETNSKLVQMEILMC
;
A
#
# COMPACT_ATOMS: atom_id res chain seq x y z
N MET A 1 1.09 -27.90 28.38
CA MET A 1 0.94 -29.35 28.32
C MET A 1 -0.51 -29.66 28.06
N SER A 2 -0.81 -29.99 26.90
CA SER A 2 -1.69 -30.99 26.36
C SER A 2 -2.09 -30.62 24.93
N ASP A 3 -1.63 -31.49 24.08
CA ASP A 3 -1.99 -31.57 22.66
C ASP A 3 -3.51 -31.61 22.53
N LEU A 4 -4.05 -30.64 21.79
CA LEU A 4 -5.34 -30.73 21.18
C LEU A 4 -5.12 -30.82 19.68
N GLY A 5 -5.23 -32.06 19.21
CA GLY A 5 -5.07 -32.45 17.83
C GLY A 5 -6.02 -31.74 16.91
N PHE A 6 -5.44 -30.87 16.09
CA PHE A 6 -6.10 -30.13 15.02
C PHE A 6 -6.13 -30.91 13.69
N THR A 7 -5.81 -32.19 13.71
CA THR A 7 -5.62 -33.04 12.51
C THR A 7 -6.79 -33.95 12.13
N ASP A 8 -7.87 -33.96 12.89
CA ASP A 8 -8.99 -34.90 12.61
C ASP A 8 -10.22 -34.26 11.93
N MET A 9 -10.15 -33.03 11.42
CA MET A 9 -11.30 -32.39 10.76
C MET A 9 -11.21 -32.28 9.22
N LEU A 10 -10.21 -32.89 8.57
CA LEU A 10 -10.05 -32.79 7.12
C LEU A 10 -10.24 -34.09 6.34
N ASN A 11 -10.74 -35.16 6.95
CA ASN A 11 -11.07 -36.41 6.24
C ASN A 11 -12.46 -36.85 6.57
N THR A 12 -13.47 -36.31 5.91
CA THR A 12 -14.74 -36.99 5.69
C THR A 12 -15.22 -36.72 4.28
N ASP A 13 -15.41 -37.85 3.64
CA ASP A 13 -15.82 -38.04 2.26
C ASP A 13 -17.01 -37.18 1.80
N SER A 14 -16.87 -36.75 0.55
CA SER A 14 -17.94 -36.23 -0.29
C SER A 14 -19.00 -37.30 -0.55
N SER A 15 -20.07 -37.34 0.25
CA SER A 15 -21.30 -38.02 -0.14
C SER A 15 -22.50 -37.17 0.22
N ARG A 16 -23.29 -36.87 -0.80
CA ARG A 16 -24.58 -36.21 -0.83
C ARG A 16 -25.44 -36.53 0.41
N VAL A 17 -25.68 -35.53 1.23
CA VAL A 17 -26.77 -35.54 2.19
C VAL A 17 -27.43 -34.15 2.21
N SER A 18 -28.74 -34.16 2.16
CA SER A 18 -29.70 -33.08 2.19
C SER A 18 -29.33 -31.91 3.15
N GLY A 19 -29.54 -30.69 2.70
CA GLY A 19 -29.06 -29.43 3.31
C GLY A 19 -29.53 -29.07 4.72
N ASP A 20 -30.27 -29.94 5.44
CA ASP A 20 -30.77 -29.63 6.79
C ASP A 20 -29.95 -30.23 7.95
N THR A 21 -29.23 -31.34 7.68
CA THR A 21 -28.46 -32.02 8.74
C THR A 21 -27.12 -31.37 9.00
N GLY A 22 -26.46 -30.80 7.99
CA GLY A 22 -25.19 -30.12 8.14
C GLY A 22 -25.28 -28.83 8.96
N PHE A 23 -26.39 -28.11 8.84
CA PHE A 23 -26.60 -26.87 9.59
C PHE A 23 -26.88 -27.14 11.07
N SER A 24 -27.56 -28.24 11.40
CA SER A 24 -27.80 -28.63 12.79
C SER A 24 -26.55 -29.15 13.49
N GLU A 25 -25.60 -29.76 12.76
CA GLU A 25 -24.29 -30.15 13.29
C GLU A 25 -23.37 -28.95 13.51
N LEU A 26 -23.38 -27.99 12.60
CA LEU A 26 -22.66 -26.72 12.78
C LEU A 26 -23.21 -25.92 13.96
N LEU A 27 -24.52 -25.89 14.16
CA LEU A 27 -25.16 -25.27 15.33
C LEU A 27 -24.73 -25.95 16.64
N ARG A 28 -24.72 -27.28 16.67
CA ARG A 28 -24.25 -28.04 17.87
C ARG A 28 -22.75 -27.85 18.13
N SER A 29 -21.95 -27.73 17.08
CA SER A 29 -20.51 -27.46 17.21
C SER A 29 -20.25 -26.05 17.73
N ALA A 30 -21.04 -25.08 17.26
CA ALA A 30 -20.95 -23.69 17.72
C ALA A 30 -21.49 -23.52 19.15
N GLU A 31 -22.54 -24.27 19.54
CA GLU A 31 -23.01 -24.35 20.91
C GLU A 31 -21.98 -24.93 21.88
N ARG A 32 -21.20 -25.94 21.44
CA ARG A 32 -20.09 -26.49 22.24
C ARG A 32 -18.95 -25.52 22.39
N LEU A 33 -18.62 -24.76 21.32
CA LEU A 33 -17.60 -23.73 21.35
C LEU A 33 -17.99 -22.54 22.23
N SER A 34 -19.26 -22.12 22.19
CA SER A 34 -19.73 -21.03 23.05
C SER A 34 -19.79 -21.43 24.54
N ALA A 35 -20.05 -22.70 24.84
CA ALA A 35 -20.02 -23.22 26.21
C ALA A 35 -18.59 -23.42 26.75
N ALA A 36 -17.56 -23.50 25.86
CA ALA A 36 -16.18 -23.67 26.23
C ALA A 36 -15.41 -22.35 26.44
N VAL A 37 -16.00 -21.22 26.08
CA VAL A 37 -15.40 -19.90 26.28
C VAL A 37 -15.78 -19.39 27.66
N GLU A 38 -14.94 -19.68 28.65
CA GLU A 38 -14.99 -19.00 29.95
C GLU A 38 -14.61 -17.54 29.71
N GLY A 39 -15.58 -16.65 29.85
CA GLY A 39 -15.36 -15.22 29.77
C GLY A 39 -14.83 -14.65 31.09
N ASN A 40 -14.26 -13.47 31.03
CA ASN A 40 -13.84 -12.72 32.20
C ASN A 40 -15.03 -12.49 33.15
N GLU A 41 -14.87 -12.87 34.40
CA GLU A 41 -15.91 -12.81 35.45
C GLU A 41 -16.40 -11.36 35.75
N GLU A 42 -15.75 -10.34 35.21
CA GLU A 42 -16.04 -8.93 35.50
C GLU A 42 -17.15 -8.33 34.62
N LEU A 43 -17.52 -8.95 33.49
CA LEU A 43 -18.56 -8.43 32.58
C LEU A 43 -19.68 -9.44 32.40
N PRO A 44 -20.95 -9.00 32.41
CA PRO A 44 -22.08 -9.89 32.18
C PRO A 44 -22.06 -10.46 30.78
N GLN A 45 -21.96 -11.79 30.70
CA GLN A 45 -21.89 -12.53 29.44
C GLN A 45 -23.27 -12.83 28.90
N VAL A 46 -23.37 -12.97 27.58
CA VAL A 46 -24.58 -13.43 26.93
C VAL A 46 -24.62 -14.97 27.02
N GLU A 47 -25.33 -15.51 28.02
CA GLU A 47 -25.63 -16.92 28.11
C GLU A 47 -26.76 -17.27 27.13
N ARG A 48 -26.51 -17.14 25.84
CA ARG A 48 -27.47 -17.45 24.79
C ARG A 48 -26.87 -18.46 23.83
N ASN A 49 -27.65 -19.47 23.44
CA ASN A 49 -27.23 -20.33 22.36
C ASN A 49 -27.36 -19.62 21.00
N LEU A 50 -26.72 -20.16 19.98
CA LEU A 50 -26.57 -19.51 18.67
C LEU A 50 -27.92 -19.15 18.02
N ARG A 51 -28.98 -19.94 18.27
CA ARG A 51 -30.34 -19.63 17.81
C ARG A 51 -30.90 -18.37 18.45
N GLN A 52 -30.74 -18.23 19.75
CA GLN A 52 -31.18 -17.04 20.48
C GLN A 52 -30.42 -15.79 20.07
N ILE A 53 -29.14 -15.93 19.73
CA ILE A 53 -28.32 -14.84 19.18
C ILE A 53 -28.81 -14.45 17.78
N LEU A 54 -29.12 -15.40 16.91
CA LEU A 54 -29.68 -15.16 15.58
C LEU A 54 -31.08 -14.54 15.64
N GLU A 55 -31.96 -15.01 16.54
CA GLU A 55 -33.28 -14.44 16.76
C GLU A 55 -33.20 -13.01 17.28
N ALA A 56 -32.30 -12.74 18.25
CA ALA A 56 -32.07 -11.39 18.77
C ALA A 56 -31.46 -10.47 17.71
N SER A 57 -30.57 -10.99 16.85
CA SER A 57 -30.00 -10.25 15.72
C SER A 57 -31.07 -9.89 14.69
N ASN A 58 -31.95 -10.83 14.35
CA ASN A 58 -33.06 -10.58 13.42
C ASN A 58 -34.10 -9.60 14.00
N GLU A 59 -34.33 -9.67 15.28
CA GLU A 59 -35.22 -8.72 15.96
C GLU A 59 -34.65 -7.29 16.01
N LEU A 60 -33.33 -7.17 16.28
CA LEU A 60 -32.61 -5.91 16.17
C LEU A 60 -32.61 -5.36 14.74
N TRP A 61 -32.36 -6.23 13.76
CA TRP A 61 -32.43 -5.86 12.35
C TRP A 61 -33.80 -5.34 11.93
N SER A 62 -34.89 -6.02 12.38
CA SER A 62 -36.25 -5.58 12.09
C SER A 62 -36.58 -4.22 12.72
N ARG A 63 -36.06 -3.95 13.92
CA ARG A 63 -36.21 -2.64 14.59
C ARG A 63 -35.46 -1.53 13.88
N VAL A 64 -34.23 -1.83 13.40
CA VAL A 64 -33.39 -0.88 12.62
C VAL A 64 -34.04 -0.52 11.29
N THR A 65 -34.62 -1.52 10.60
CA THR A 65 -35.30 -1.27 9.32
C THR A 65 -36.64 -0.52 9.48
N GLN A 66 -37.30 -0.64 10.64
CA GLN A 66 -38.55 0.09 10.93
C GLN A 66 -38.35 1.56 11.33
N THR A 67 -37.20 1.88 11.96
CA THR A 67 -36.95 3.24 12.50
C THR A 67 -36.27 4.19 11.55
N GLY A 68 -35.67 3.71 10.45
CA GLY A 68 -35.04 4.56 9.41
C GLY A 68 -33.95 5.52 9.88
N THR A 69 -33.60 5.45 11.17
CA THR A 69 -32.57 6.28 11.76
C THR A 69 -31.26 5.49 11.89
N GLN A 70 -30.17 6.05 11.37
CA GLN A 70 -28.80 5.56 11.63
C GLN A 70 -28.42 5.82 13.09
N ASP A 71 -28.96 5.02 13.99
CA ASP A 71 -28.65 5.16 15.40
C ASP A 71 -27.32 4.43 15.68
N ASN A 72 -26.27 5.20 15.99
CA ASN A 72 -24.94 4.67 16.33
C ASN A 72 -25.00 3.66 17.50
N GLN A 73 -26.01 3.77 18.36
CA GLN A 73 -26.24 2.84 19.47
C GLN A 73 -26.60 1.43 18.98
N VAL A 74 -27.39 1.30 17.92
CA VAL A 74 -27.79 -0.01 17.38
C VAL A 74 -26.62 -0.75 16.75
N GLN A 75 -25.73 -0.01 16.08
CA GLN A 75 -24.49 -0.57 15.54
C GLN A 75 -23.56 -1.06 16.65
N ALA A 76 -23.48 -0.32 17.76
CA ALA A 76 -22.73 -0.74 18.93
C ALA A 76 -23.32 -2.00 19.59
N HIS A 77 -24.65 -2.11 19.67
CA HIS A 77 -25.32 -3.31 20.17
C HIS A 77 -25.06 -4.54 19.31
N LEU A 78 -25.07 -4.42 17.99
CA LEU A 78 -24.75 -5.51 17.07
C LEU A 78 -23.29 -5.98 17.19
N LEU A 79 -22.35 -5.02 17.25
CA LEU A 79 -20.91 -5.31 17.35
C LEU A 79 -20.52 -5.95 18.67
N LEU A 80 -21.04 -5.47 19.78
CA LEU A 80 -20.74 -6.01 21.10
C LEU A 80 -21.48 -7.32 21.35
N GLY A 81 -22.70 -7.45 20.83
CA GLY A 81 -23.46 -8.71 20.87
C GLY A 81 -22.77 -9.84 20.09
N SER A 82 -22.11 -9.53 18.97
CA SER A 82 -21.32 -10.52 18.22
C SER A 82 -20.08 -11.01 18.96
N ARG A 83 -19.59 -10.24 19.94
CA ARG A 83 -18.49 -10.63 20.85
C ARG A 83 -18.95 -11.23 22.17
N GLY A 84 -20.23 -11.56 22.30
CA GLY A 84 -20.77 -12.17 23.51
C GLY A 84 -21.05 -11.21 24.67
N ILE A 85 -21.09 -9.90 24.43
CA ILE A 85 -21.33 -8.88 25.45
C ILE A 85 -22.78 -8.40 25.35
N ASP A 86 -23.57 -8.52 26.44
CA ASP A 86 -24.97 -8.08 26.52
C ASP A 86 -25.06 -6.64 27.05
N LEU A 87 -25.08 -5.67 26.14
CA LEU A 87 -25.21 -4.25 26.47
C LEU A 87 -26.47 -3.90 27.30
N PRO A 88 -27.67 -4.45 27.01
CA PRO A 88 -28.85 -4.24 27.84
C PRO A 88 -28.64 -4.66 29.29
N GLN A 89 -28.05 -5.81 29.57
CA GLN A 89 -27.76 -6.25 30.93
C GLN A 89 -26.73 -5.36 31.63
N ILE A 90 -25.66 -4.93 30.89
CA ILE A 90 -24.67 -4.00 31.42
C ILE A 90 -25.35 -2.65 31.77
N SER A 91 -26.15 -2.12 30.86
CA SER A 91 -26.90 -0.87 31.07
C SER A 91 -27.86 -1.00 32.28
N GLN A 92 -28.54 -2.11 32.43
CA GLN A 92 -29.44 -2.36 33.57
C GLN A 92 -28.65 -2.51 34.89
N LYS A 93 -27.52 -3.20 34.89
CA LYS A 93 -26.59 -3.26 36.05
C LYS A 93 -26.02 -1.90 36.41
N LEU A 94 -25.57 -1.13 35.42
CA LEU A 94 -25.10 0.24 35.64
C LEU A 94 -26.18 1.16 36.16
N SER A 95 -27.42 1.07 35.63
CA SER A 95 -28.56 1.80 36.14
C SER A 95 -28.92 1.37 37.56
N SER A 96 -28.86 0.07 37.88
CA SER A 96 -29.11 -0.44 39.25
C SER A 96 -28.02 -0.04 40.22
N LEU A 97 -26.75 0.07 39.76
CA LEU A 97 -25.62 0.57 40.56
C LEU A 97 -25.75 2.08 40.78
N SER A 98 -26.17 2.82 39.76
CA SER A 98 -26.41 4.26 39.88
C SER A 98 -27.65 4.59 40.72
N ALA A 99 -28.66 3.71 40.69
CA ALA A 99 -29.88 3.82 41.53
C ALA A 99 -29.65 3.33 42.98
N ARG A 100 -28.65 2.47 43.23
CA ARG A 100 -28.24 2.18 44.59
C ARG A 100 -27.56 3.41 45.15
N ARG A 101 -28.15 4.08 46.06
CA ARG A 101 -27.50 5.09 46.88
C ARG A 101 -26.38 4.37 47.60
N THR A 102 -25.18 4.63 47.21
CA THR A 102 -23.95 4.01 47.75
C THR A 102 -23.74 4.40 49.22
N PHE A 103 -24.47 5.41 49.66
CA PHE A 103 -24.43 5.90 51.02
C PHE A 103 -25.88 6.10 51.47
N GLU A 104 -26.31 5.39 52.53
CA GLU A 104 -27.55 5.71 53.23
C GLU A 104 -27.39 7.11 53.82
N PRO A 105 -28.40 8.00 53.69
CA PRO A 105 -28.35 9.28 54.37
C PRO A 105 -28.26 9.00 55.86
N LEU A 106 -27.20 9.52 56.50
CA LEU A 106 -27.07 9.43 57.96
C LEU A 106 -28.33 10.00 58.63
N ASP A 107 -28.95 9.23 59.55
CA ASP A 107 -30.09 9.66 60.29
C ASP A 107 -29.82 11.01 60.96
N PRO A 108 -30.80 11.97 60.91
CA PRO A 108 -30.56 13.28 61.48
C PRO A 108 -30.35 13.13 62.98
N ILE A 109 -29.19 13.55 63.43
CA ILE A 109 -28.81 13.52 64.85
C ILE A 109 -29.70 14.53 65.60
N ALA A 110 -30.45 14.02 66.57
CA ALA A 110 -31.41 14.80 67.31
C ALA A 110 -30.83 15.84 68.28
N ASP A 111 -29.54 15.85 68.53
CA ASP A 111 -28.86 16.79 69.38
C ASP A 111 -28.03 17.80 68.55
N THR A 112 -28.08 19.07 69.01
CA THR A 112 -27.46 20.25 68.42
C THR A 112 -25.96 20.26 68.60
N ASP A 113 -25.24 19.18 68.27
CA ASP A 113 -23.79 19.18 68.27
C ASP A 113 -23.27 19.71 66.92
N ILE A 114 -22.97 20.97 66.87
CA ILE A 114 -22.48 21.72 65.73
C ILE A 114 -21.22 21.08 65.14
N VAL A 115 -20.38 20.46 65.96
CA VAL A 115 -19.11 19.84 65.53
C VAL A 115 -19.40 18.57 64.71
N ASN A 116 -20.31 17.72 65.18
CA ASN A 116 -20.73 16.51 64.46
C ASN A 116 -21.50 16.85 63.18
N TYR A 117 -22.34 17.90 63.21
CA TYR A 117 -23.03 18.39 61.99
C TYR A 117 -22.02 18.85 60.93
N LEU A 118 -21.02 19.69 61.31
CA LEU A 118 -20.01 20.17 60.39
C LEU A 118 -19.11 19.03 59.85
N ARG A 119 -18.86 18.01 60.70
CA ARG A 119 -18.11 16.81 60.28
C ARG A 119 -18.90 16.03 59.24
N ASN A 120 -20.20 15.77 59.49
CA ASN A 120 -21.07 15.07 58.54
C ASN A 120 -21.21 15.86 57.23
N GLU A 121 -21.36 17.16 57.28
CA GLU A 121 -21.47 18.01 56.07
C GLU A 121 -20.17 18.01 55.28
N LYS A 122 -19.03 18.02 55.95
CA LYS A 122 -17.72 17.88 55.30
C LYS A 122 -17.56 16.50 54.65
N GLU A 123 -17.95 15.40 55.30
CA GLU A 123 -17.96 14.05 54.76
C GLU A 123 -18.88 13.94 53.56
N ASN A 124 -20.11 14.46 53.66
CA ASN A 124 -21.04 14.51 52.52
C ASN A 124 -20.49 15.30 51.32
N ALA A 125 -19.87 16.45 51.57
CA ALA A 125 -19.24 17.25 50.50
C ALA A 125 -18.10 16.51 49.84
N ILE A 126 -17.24 15.82 50.62
CA ILE A 126 -16.14 15.00 50.06
C ILE A 126 -16.73 13.85 49.22
N LEU A 127 -17.73 13.16 49.70
CA LEU A 127 -18.38 12.07 48.97
C LEU A 127 -19.03 12.56 47.69
N SER A 128 -19.72 13.72 47.72
CA SER A 128 -20.28 14.34 46.51
C SER A 128 -19.21 14.69 45.46
N ILE A 129 -18.08 15.22 45.88
CA ILE A 129 -16.95 15.50 44.97
C ILE A 129 -16.37 14.21 44.40
N ILE A 130 -16.22 13.17 45.21
CA ILE A 130 -15.75 11.85 44.76
C ILE A 130 -16.70 11.26 43.73
N GLU A 131 -18.01 11.29 43.96
CA GLU A 131 -18.99 10.85 42.98
C GLU A 131 -18.92 11.64 41.68
N GLN A 132 -18.78 12.93 41.75
CA GLN A 132 -18.68 13.80 40.58
C GLN A 132 -17.42 13.50 39.77
N VAL A 133 -16.26 13.42 40.44
CA VAL A 133 -14.98 13.07 39.80
C VAL A 133 -15.04 11.65 39.20
N HIS A 134 -15.65 10.71 39.89
CA HIS A 134 -15.84 9.35 39.36
C HIS A 134 -16.72 9.34 38.10
N LYS A 135 -17.81 10.10 38.11
CA LYS A 135 -18.69 10.25 36.96
C LYS A 135 -17.99 10.92 35.79
N ASP A 136 -17.26 12.00 36.04
CA ASP A 136 -16.52 12.74 35.01
C ASP A 136 -15.38 11.90 34.40
N THR A 137 -14.64 11.15 35.22
CA THR A 137 -13.60 10.22 34.74
C THR A 137 -14.19 9.06 33.97
N PHE A 138 -15.33 8.54 34.37
CA PHE A 138 -16.01 7.47 33.62
C PHE A 138 -16.51 7.96 32.26
N GLU A 139 -17.09 9.15 32.19
CA GLU A 139 -17.51 9.75 30.92
C GLU A 139 -16.34 10.04 30.00
N LEU A 140 -15.24 10.58 30.55
CA LEU A 140 -14.02 10.83 29.78
C LEU A 140 -13.42 9.55 29.22
N THR A 141 -13.31 8.50 30.05
CA THR A 141 -12.79 7.21 29.60
C THR A 141 -13.73 6.54 28.58
N ARG A 142 -15.02 6.67 28.72
CA ARG A 142 -16.02 6.18 27.77
C ARG A 142 -15.87 6.87 26.40
N VAL A 143 -15.69 8.18 26.38
CA VAL A 143 -15.46 8.94 25.14
C VAL A 143 -14.17 8.51 24.47
N GLN A 144 -13.08 8.42 25.22
CA GLN A 144 -11.77 7.98 24.69
C GLN A 144 -11.83 6.55 24.15
N GLN A 145 -12.50 5.64 24.85
CA GLN A 145 -12.68 4.26 24.38
C GLN A 145 -13.53 4.20 23.11
N MET A 146 -14.58 5.03 23.02
CA MET A 146 -15.43 5.13 21.84
C MET A 146 -14.65 5.68 20.62
N GLU A 147 -13.82 6.71 20.84
CA GLU A 147 -12.95 7.26 19.80
C GLU A 147 -11.91 6.24 19.31
N HIS A 148 -11.33 5.48 20.22
CA HIS A 148 -10.39 4.41 19.89
C HIS A 148 -11.08 3.30 19.09
N MET A 149 -12.23 2.82 19.53
CA MET A 149 -13.03 1.80 18.82
C MET A 149 -13.49 2.28 17.43
N LEU A 150 -13.89 3.54 17.31
CA LEU A 150 -14.22 4.13 16.01
C LEU A 150 -13.02 4.25 15.09
N GLY A 151 -11.84 4.52 15.65
CA GLY A 151 -10.57 4.52 14.92
C GLY A 151 -10.23 3.13 14.38
N GLU A 152 -10.23 2.13 15.24
CA GLU A 152 -10.00 0.73 14.86
C GLU A 152 -11.06 0.21 13.86
N TRP A 153 -12.33 0.54 14.07
CA TRP A 153 -13.41 0.17 13.15
C TRP A 153 -13.23 0.79 11.76
N LYS A 154 -12.85 2.07 11.70
CA LYS A 154 -12.56 2.73 10.42
C LYS A 154 -11.40 2.05 9.69
N GLN A 155 -10.38 1.64 10.43
CA GLN A 155 -9.24 0.92 9.89
C GLN A 155 -9.65 -0.48 9.39
N MET A 156 -10.33 -1.28 10.20
CA MET A 156 -10.83 -2.61 9.79
C MET A 156 -11.83 -2.53 8.62
N ARG A 157 -12.74 -1.58 8.66
CA ARG A 157 -13.67 -1.34 7.55
C ARG A 157 -12.94 -1.02 6.27
N PHE A 158 -11.89 -0.22 6.35
CA PHE A 158 -11.04 0.12 5.21
C PHE A 158 -10.33 -1.13 4.67
N GLU A 159 -9.76 -1.97 5.54
CA GLU A 159 -9.13 -3.23 5.16
C GLU A 159 -10.14 -4.21 4.52
N ILE A 160 -11.34 -4.32 5.08
CA ILE A 160 -12.42 -5.16 4.54
C ILE A 160 -12.90 -4.63 3.18
N ILE A 161 -13.13 -3.33 3.03
CA ILE A 161 -13.52 -2.72 1.76
C ILE A 161 -12.43 -2.93 0.73
N ASN A 162 -11.16 -2.74 1.08
CA ASN A 162 -10.04 -3.01 0.18
C ASN A 162 -9.94 -4.50 -0.21
N ALA A 163 -10.22 -5.41 0.71
CA ALA A 163 -10.25 -6.85 0.43
C ALA A 163 -11.45 -7.26 -0.45
N MET A 164 -12.60 -6.59 -0.30
CA MET A 164 -13.83 -6.87 -1.06
C MET A 164 -13.87 -6.15 -2.40
N THR A 165 -13.28 -4.95 -2.51
CA THR A 165 -13.24 -4.16 -3.75
C THR A 165 -12.00 -4.44 -4.57
N ALA A 166 -11.07 -5.27 -4.10
CA ALA A 166 -10.00 -5.77 -4.94
C ALA A 166 -10.60 -6.72 -5.97
N PRO A 167 -10.95 -6.28 -7.18
CA PRO A 167 -11.29 -7.20 -8.24
C PRO A 167 -10.06 -8.06 -8.46
N SER A 168 -10.28 -9.35 -8.66
CA SER A 168 -9.22 -10.29 -8.97
C SER A 168 -8.46 -9.78 -10.20
N GLY A 169 -7.35 -9.10 -9.99
CA GLY A 169 -6.49 -8.57 -11.05
C GLY A 169 -6.20 -7.08 -11.05
N GLU A 170 -6.85 -6.27 -10.25
CA GLU A 170 -6.44 -4.87 -10.11
C GLU A 170 -5.43 -4.73 -8.96
N LEU A 171 -4.41 -3.91 -9.19
CA LEU A 171 -3.58 -3.39 -8.12
C LEU A 171 -4.51 -2.91 -7.01
N VAL A 172 -4.42 -3.56 -5.88
CA VAL A 172 -5.17 -3.14 -4.68
C VAL A 172 -5.07 -1.63 -4.61
N ASP A 173 -6.21 -0.98 -4.59
CA ASP A 173 -6.25 0.47 -4.43
C ASP A 173 -5.59 0.84 -3.10
N LEU A 174 -4.28 1.01 -3.14
CA LEU A 174 -3.47 1.51 -2.04
C LEU A 174 -3.84 2.95 -1.67
N ARG A 175 -4.76 3.53 -2.45
CA ARG A 175 -5.23 4.89 -2.36
C ARG A 175 -6.59 5.03 -1.67
N GLY A 176 -6.98 4.09 -0.83
CA GLY A 176 -8.08 4.38 0.07
C GLY A 176 -7.82 5.73 0.68
N THR A 177 -8.44 6.76 0.15
CA THR A 177 -8.37 8.11 0.66
C THR A 177 -8.73 8.05 2.15
N PRO A 178 -7.79 8.18 3.07
CA PRO A 178 -8.17 8.78 4.30
C PRO A 178 -8.60 10.18 3.88
N GLN A 179 -9.86 10.52 4.00
CA GLN A 179 -10.12 11.90 4.36
C GLN A 179 -9.08 12.18 5.45
N ARG A 180 -8.09 13.01 5.09
CA ARG A 180 -7.09 13.53 6.01
C ARG A 180 -7.85 14.26 7.11
N THR A 181 -8.37 13.52 8.05
CA THR A 181 -8.61 14.06 9.37
C THR A 181 -7.24 14.54 9.80
N LYS A 182 -7.15 15.84 9.95
CA LYS A 182 -6.07 16.58 10.56
C LYS A 182 -5.77 15.99 11.95
N LEU A 183 -5.16 14.80 11.97
CA LEU A 183 -4.43 14.37 13.15
C LEU A 183 -3.11 15.15 13.12
N ALA A 184 -3.02 16.02 14.07
CA ALA A 184 -1.90 16.84 14.47
C ALA A 184 -0.59 16.61 13.72
N GLY A 185 -0.18 17.58 12.89
CA GLY A 185 1.23 17.89 12.72
C GLY A 185 2.04 17.10 11.73
N SER A 186 1.50 16.17 10.93
CA SER A 186 2.22 15.68 9.76
C SER A 186 1.87 16.60 8.59
N MET A 187 2.69 17.62 8.42
CA MET A 187 2.72 18.40 7.18
C MET A 187 2.74 17.43 5.99
N ILE A 188 2.03 17.82 4.92
CA ILE A 188 2.27 17.34 3.56
C ILE A 188 3.70 17.77 3.25
N THR A 189 4.65 16.95 3.62
CA THR A 189 6.04 17.23 3.34
C THR A 189 6.25 16.74 1.91
N GLY A 190 6.48 17.66 1.01
CA GLY A 190 7.19 17.35 -0.23
C GLY A 190 8.46 16.56 0.11
N LEU A 191 9.13 16.06 -0.91
CA LEU A 191 10.35 15.28 -0.76
C LEU A 191 11.34 15.97 0.19
N SER A 192 11.88 15.23 1.15
CA SER A 192 12.95 15.71 2.03
C SER A 192 14.23 16.02 1.24
N SER A 193 15.15 16.79 1.81
CA SER A 193 16.44 17.10 1.16
C SER A 193 17.23 15.85 0.73
N VAL A 194 17.15 14.78 1.53
CA VAL A 194 17.76 13.47 1.23
C VAL A 194 17.06 12.82 0.03
N GLU A 195 15.74 12.84 -0.01
CA GLU A 195 14.95 12.27 -1.09
C GLU A 195 15.17 13.06 -2.40
N VAL A 196 15.25 14.39 -2.34
CA VAL A 196 15.56 15.24 -3.51
C VAL A 196 16.93 14.91 -4.10
N ALA A 197 17.95 14.67 -3.27
CA ALA A 197 19.26 14.29 -3.76
C ALA A 197 19.24 12.95 -4.51
N TYR A 198 18.51 11.97 -3.98
CA TYR A 198 18.32 10.68 -4.65
C TYR A 198 17.51 10.80 -5.95
N VAL A 199 16.41 11.57 -5.93
CA VAL A 199 15.58 11.80 -7.12
C VAL A 199 16.38 12.37 -8.27
N LYS A 200 17.26 13.34 -7.99
CA LYS A 200 18.12 13.97 -9.00
C LYS A 200 19.00 12.94 -9.71
N GLU A 201 19.60 12.01 -8.97
CA GLU A 201 20.43 10.96 -9.56
C GLU A 201 19.57 9.94 -10.35
N LEU A 202 18.37 9.63 -9.87
CA LEU A 202 17.41 8.78 -10.56
C LEU A 202 16.92 9.42 -11.87
N GLN A 203 16.63 10.72 -11.87
CA GLN A 203 16.26 11.48 -13.06
C GLN A 203 17.38 11.43 -14.10
N ASN A 204 18.60 11.72 -13.68
CA ASN A 204 19.77 11.63 -14.56
C ASN A 204 19.92 10.22 -15.18
N TYR A 205 19.74 9.17 -14.38
CA TYR A 205 19.76 7.80 -14.88
C TYR A 205 18.66 7.53 -15.91
N ASN A 206 17.42 7.92 -15.61
CA ASN A 206 16.29 7.72 -16.51
C ASN A 206 16.46 8.48 -17.82
N ASP A 207 16.99 9.70 -17.78
CA ASP A 207 17.29 10.49 -18.98
C ASP A 207 18.31 9.79 -19.89
N HIS A 208 19.34 9.13 -19.32
CA HIS A 208 20.28 8.34 -20.09
C HIS A 208 19.63 7.11 -20.70
N VAL A 209 18.73 6.44 -19.97
CA VAL A 209 17.96 5.29 -20.46
C VAL A 209 17.06 5.72 -21.63
N LEU A 210 16.36 6.84 -21.50
CA LEU A 210 15.44 7.37 -22.52
C LEU A 210 16.15 7.81 -23.78
N ARG A 211 17.36 8.40 -23.64
CA ARG A 211 18.18 8.81 -24.77
C ARG A 211 18.99 7.67 -25.40
N GLY A 212 18.96 6.47 -24.84
CA GLY A 212 19.76 5.33 -25.31
C GLY A 212 21.26 5.50 -25.13
N ILE A 213 21.68 6.36 -24.20
CA ILE A 213 23.07 6.64 -23.88
C ILE A 213 23.58 5.62 -22.84
N THR A 214 24.90 5.52 -22.68
CA THR A 214 25.51 4.66 -21.64
C THR A 214 24.94 4.98 -20.27
N LYS A 215 24.35 3.97 -19.61
CA LYS A 215 23.71 4.12 -18.31
C LYS A 215 24.75 4.38 -17.22
N PRO A 216 24.59 5.42 -16.40
CA PRO A 216 25.43 5.61 -15.23
C PRO A 216 25.18 4.49 -14.21
N ASN A 217 26.20 4.15 -13.43
CA ASN A 217 26.05 3.16 -12.37
C ASN A 217 25.30 3.79 -11.18
N LEU A 218 24.08 3.30 -10.92
CA LEU A 218 23.24 3.81 -9.84
C LEU A 218 23.85 3.66 -8.44
N PHE A 219 24.61 2.58 -8.20
CA PHE A 219 25.27 2.41 -6.90
C PHE A 219 26.31 3.50 -6.64
N ASN A 220 27.07 3.86 -7.67
CA ASN A 220 28.04 4.95 -7.55
C ASN A 220 27.34 6.29 -7.38
N ALA A 221 26.29 6.56 -8.16
CA ALA A 221 25.52 7.79 -8.09
C ALA A 221 24.88 8.00 -6.70
N PHE A 222 24.22 6.98 -6.18
CA PHE A 222 23.60 7.05 -4.85
C PHE A 222 24.64 7.09 -3.72
N CYS A 223 25.79 6.43 -3.88
CA CYS A 223 26.89 6.53 -2.92
C CYS A 223 27.45 7.96 -2.84
N GLU A 224 27.60 8.64 -3.98
CA GLU A 224 28.03 10.05 -4.01
C GLU A 224 26.96 10.97 -3.40
N ALA A 225 25.69 10.78 -3.73
CA ALA A 225 24.59 11.50 -3.11
C ALA A 225 24.58 11.32 -1.59
N ALA A 226 24.80 10.11 -1.11
CA ALA A 226 24.81 9.79 0.31
C ALA A 226 25.93 10.48 1.09
N LYS A 227 27.04 10.83 0.47
CA LYS A 227 28.13 11.60 1.11
C LYS A 227 27.71 13.01 1.53
N SER A 228 26.66 13.55 0.91
CA SER A 228 26.11 14.85 1.28
C SER A 228 25.16 14.80 2.49
N PHE A 229 24.87 13.59 2.99
CA PHE A 229 23.99 13.41 4.14
C PHE A 229 24.80 13.48 5.43
N ASP A 230 24.21 14.08 6.48
CA ASP A 230 24.85 14.16 7.79
C ASP A 230 24.84 12.84 8.57
N ASP A 231 24.26 11.77 8.02
CA ASP A 231 24.16 10.46 8.65
C ASP A 231 25.27 9.51 8.17
N LYS A 232 26.29 9.36 9.02
CA LYS A 232 27.41 8.44 8.78
C LYS A 232 26.96 6.98 8.55
N LYS A 233 25.86 6.54 9.22
CA LYS A 233 25.36 5.17 9.05
C LYS A 233 24.85 4.89 7.64
N ILE A 234 24.24 5.88 7.00
CA ILE A 234 23.79 5.78 5.60
C ILE A 234 24.97 5.76 4.63
N VAL A 235 26.00 6.56 4.90
CA VAL A 235 27.24 6.53 4.10
C VAL A 235 27.89 5.15 4.19
N ASP A 236 27.95 4.58 5.38
CA ASP A 236 28.54 3.24 5.59
C ASP A 236 27.68 2.14 4.94
N LEU A 237 26.33 2.28 4.95
CA LEU A 237 25.42 1.41 4.20
C LEU A 237 25.78 1.40 2.70
N TRP A 238 25.92 2.55 2.07
CA TRP A 238 26.24 2.61 0.64
C TRP A 238 27.66 2.13 0.32
N LYS A 239 28.62 2.29 1.23
CA LYS A 239 29.96 1.67 1.10
C LYS A 239 29.85 0.14 1.11
N MET A 240 29.06 -0.43 2.04
CA MET A 240 28.80 -1.87 2.11
C MET A 240 28.15 -2.38 0.83
N VAL A 241 27.08 -1.71 0.39
CA VAL A 241 26.39 -2.04 -0.86
C VAL A 241 27.34 -2.06 -2.04
N LYS A 242 28.15 -1.01 -2.21
CA LYS A 242 29.13 -0.91 -3.28
C LYS A 242 30.17 -2.06 -3.28
N CYS A 243 30.55 -2.53 -2.10
CA CYS A 243 31.44 -3.68 -1.97
C CYS A 243 30.76 -4.99 -2.40
N MET A 244 29.50 -5.17 -1.95
CA MET A 244 28.76 -6.42 -2.13
C MET A 244 28.23 -6.63 -3.55
N VAL A 245 27.93 -5.57 -4.30
CA VAL A 245 27.33 -5.67 -5.64
C VAL A 245 28.31 -5.86 -6.78
N ASN A 246 29.62 -5.95 -6.49
CA ASN A 246 30.65 -6.24 -7.48
C ASN A 246 30.70 -7.74 -7.84
N ILE A 247 29.53 -8.35 -7.99
CA ILE A 247 29.32 -9.75 -8.36
C ILE A 247 29.24 -9.86 -9.89
N ARG A 248 29.53 -11.03 -10.42
CA ARG A 248 29.40 -11.29 -11.87
C ARG A 248 27.99 -11.02 -12.36
N PRO A 249 27.82 -10.51 -13.60
CA PRO A 249 26.47 -10.25 -14.13
C PRO A 249 25.61 -11.51 -14.08
N VAL A 250 24.45 -11.38 -13.42
CA VAL A 250 23.49 -12.46 -13.27
C VAL A 250 22.52 -12.44 -14.46
N PRO A 251 22.21 -13.58 -15.11
CA PRO A 251 21.21 -13.65 -16.17
C PRO A 251 19.83 -13.11 -15.69
N ARG A 252 19.05 -12.52 -16.61
CA ARG A 252 17.78 -11.88 -16.26
C ARG A 252 16.66 -12.83 -15.88
N GLU A 253 16.76 -14.10 -16.29
CA GLU A 253 15.60 -15.03 -16.21
C GLU A 253 15.31 -15.54 -14.81
N ASP A 254 16.31 -15.70 -13.94
CA ASP A 254 16.08 -16.16 -12.56
C ASP A 254 17.25 -15.74 -11.63
N GLN A 255 17.14 -14.55 -11.06
CA GLN A 255 18.19 -13.95 -10.24
C GLN A 255 18.49 -14.77 -8.98
N ILE A 256 17.47 -15.35 -8.35
CA ILE A 256 17.65 -16.14 -7.12
C ILE A 256 18.40 -17.43 -7.43
N LYS A 257 18.00 -18.17 -8.44
CA LYS A 257 18.72 -19.41 -8.85
C LYS A 257 20.14 -19.13 -9.29
N SER A 258 20.36 -18.02 -9.99
CA SER A 258 21.72 -17.63 -10.38
C SER A 258 22.59 -17.28 -9.20
N ARG A 259 22.02 -16.62 -8.17
CA ARG A 259 22.76 -16.31 -6.92
C ARG A 259 23.02 -17.54 -6.05
N SER A 260 22.17 -18.56 -6.12
CA SER A 260 22.34 -19.85 -5.43
C SER A 260 23.31 -20.79 -6.14
N THR A 261 24.05 -20.31 -7.15
CA THR A 261 25.13 -21.09 -7.75
C THR A 261 26.38 -21.03 -6.85
N PRO A 262 27.13 -22.12 -6.68
CA PRO A 262 28.30 -22.13 -5.80
C PRO A 262 29.32 -21.03 -6.10
N ILE A 263 29.47 -20.66 -7.36
CA ILE A 263 30.42 -19.61 -7.79
C ILE A 263 29.99 -18.25 -7.23
N VAL A 264 28.71 -17.91 -7.34
CA VAL A 264 28.18 -16.60 -6.87
C VAL A 264 28.10 -16.59 -5.34
N GLU A 265 27.75 -17.69 -4.70
CA GLU A 265 27.79 -17.82 -3.24
C GLU A 265 29.18 -17.55 -2.68
N GLN A 266 30.21 -18.11 -3.33
CA GLN A 266 31.61 -17.85 -3.00
C GLN A 266 32.00 -16.38 -3.18
N GLU A 267 31.54 -15.72 -4.25
CA GLU A 267 31.78 -14.29 -4.45
C GLU A 267 31.11 -13.45 -3.36
N ILE A 268 29.88 -13.80 -2.95
CA ILE A 268 29.17 -13.14 -1.84
C ILE A 268 29.99 -13.26 -0.54
N VAL A 269 30.44 -14.45 -0.20
CA VAL A 269 31.25 -14.70 1.01
C VAL A 269 32.56 -13.92 0.96
N LEU A 270 33.24 -13.90 -0.20
CA LEU A 270 34.50 -13.19 -0.38
C LEU A 270 34.31 -11.66 -0.20
N HIS A 271 33.29 -11.09 -0.84
CA HIS A 271 33.01 -9.66 -0.75
C HIS A 271 32.61 -9.26 0.67
N ALA A 272 31.79 -10.07 1.33
CA ALA A 272 31.36 -9.84 2.72
C ALA A 272 32.56 -9.85 3.67
N ARG A 273 33.45 -10.87 3.58
CA ARG A 273 34.70 -10.90 4.36
C ARG A 273 35.55 -9.69 4.12
N LYS A 274 35.81 -9.34 2.85
CA LYS A 274 36.60 -8.18 2.48
C LYS A 274 36.05 -6.89 3.08
N TYR A 275 34.73 -6.68 3.01
CA TYR A 275 34.09 -5.50 3.61
C TYR A 275 34.32 -5.45 5.14
N LEU A 276 34.12 -6.58 5.84
CA LEU A 276 34.31 -6.67 7.28
C LEU A 276 35.77 -6.48 7.69
N GLU A 277 36.72 -6.94 6.88
CA GLU A 277 38.16 -6.76 7.06
C GLU A 277 38.58 -5.31 6.89
N ASP A 278 38.12 -4.65 5.82
CA ASP A 278 38.40 -3.24 5.54
C ASP A 278 37.78 -2.34 6.64
N ARG A 279 36.56 -2.62 7.06
CA ARG A 279 35.86 -1.91 8.14
C ARG A 279 36.61 -2.07 9.47
N TYR A 280 37.08 -3.26 9.76
CA TYR A 280 37.89 -3.51 10.99
C TYR A 280 39.22 -2.76 10.96
N LYS A 281 39.84 -2.66 9.78
CA LYS A 281 41.06 -1.86 9.57
C LYS A 281 40.84 -0.36 9.80
N GLU A 282 39.67 0.17 9.36
CA GLU A 282 39.27 1.54 9.66
C GLU A 282 39.08 1.73 11.17
N PHE A 283 38.43 0.77 11.84
CA PHE A 283 38.24 0.76 13.29
C PHE A 283 39.57 0.75 14.05
N MET A 284 40.53 -0.10 13.63
CA MET A 284 41.86 -0.13 14.22
C MET A 284 42.55 1.24 14.13
N ASN A 285 42.52 1.86 12.96
CA ASN A 285 43.08 3.21 12.76
C ASN A 285 42.43 4.25 13.68
N SER A 286 41.07 4.19 13.87
CA SER A 286 40.39 5.09 14.79
C SER A 286 40.85 4.94 16.22
N VAL A 287 40.90 3.70 16.71
CA VAL A 287 41.35 3.39 18.08
C VAL A 287 42.81 3.84 18.31
N ILE A 288 43.69 3.63 17.31
CA ILE A 288 45.10 4.06 17.42
C ILE A 288 45.20 5.60 17.45
N ASN A 289 44.38 6.28 16.63
CA ASN A 289 44.41 7.75 16.58
C ASN A 289 43.80 8.40 17.85
N GLU A 290 42.88 7.73 18.50
CA GLU A 290 42.28 8.15 19.78
C GLU A 290 43.25 7.94 20.96
N ASN A 291 44.19 6.98 20.87
CA ASN A 291 45.10 6.58 21.93
C ASN A 291 46.60 6.66 21.50
N PRO A 292 47.10 7.79 21.03
CA PRO A 292 48.44 7.89 20.43
C PRO A 292 49.58 7.57 21.41
N ALA A 293 49.40 7.88 22.70
CA ALA A 293 50.41 7.64 23.70
C ALA A 293 50.65 6.14 24.01
N GLN A 294 49.57 5.32 23.99
CA GLN A 294 49.65 3.87 24.21
C GLN A 294 50.02 3.13 22.93
N ALA A 295 49.52 3.60 21.82
CA ALA A 295 49.69 2.96 20.48
C ALA A 295 51.13 2.99 20.02
N LYS A 296 51.96 3.97 20.45
CA LYS A 296 53.38 4.15 20.05
C LYS A 296 53.61 3.89 18.57
N ARG A 297 52.78 4.47 17.70
CA ARG A 297 52.81 4.24 16.24
C ARG A 297 54.15 4.68 15.66
N GLY A 298 54.99 3.71 15.28
CA GLY A 298 56.18 3.98 14.47
C GLY A 298 55.76 4.43 13.05
N GLY A 299 56.50 5.32 12.43
CA GLY A 299 56.21 5.86 11.12
C GLY A 299 56.28 4.85 9.94
N ILE A 300 56.46 3.56 10.19
CA ILE A 300 56.60 2.51 9.16
C ILE A 300 55.19 2.12 8.66
N PRO A 301 54.91 2.26 7.35
CA PRO A 301 53.64 1.80 6.78
C PRO A 301 53.63 0.27 6.70
N GLY A 302 52.44 -0.33 6.97
CA GLY A 302 52.26 -1.77 6.86
C GLY A 302 51.23 -2.32 7.85
N THR A 303 50.76 -3.54 7.61
CA THR A 303 49.74 -4.18 8.46
C THR A 303 50.34 -4.62 9.79
N VAL A 304 51.53 -5.20 9.80
CA VAL A 304 52.16 -5.66 11.06
C VAL A 304 52.41 -4.53 12.07
N PRO A 305 53.00 -3.36 11.65
CA PRO A 305 53.14 -2.22 12.57
C PRO A 305 51.81 -1.67 13.06
N LEU A 306 50.78 -1.64 12.20
CA LEU A 306 49.42 -1.24 12.58
C LEU A 306 48.85 -2.14 13.65
N VAL A 307 48.93 -3.46 13.44
CA VAL A 307 48.42 -4.47 14.40
C VAL A 307 49.21 -4.43 15.70
N LYS A 308 50.52 -4.27 15.66
CA LYS A 308 51.36 -4.11 16.87
C LYS A 308 50.91 -2.90 17.72
N SER A 309 50.65 -1.76 17.08
CA SER A 309 50.13 -0.55 17.75
C SER A 309 48.75 -0.80 18.36
N PHE A 310 47.84 -1.47 17.62
CA PHE A 310 46.51 -1.79 18.10
C PHE A 310 46.52 -2.75 19.29
N VAL A 311 47.35 -3.83 19.22
CA VAL A 311 47.50 -4.78 20.34
C VAL A 311 48.03 -4.09 21.59
N SER A 312 48.89 -3.06 21.45
CA SER A 312 49.39 -2.27 22.59
C SER A 312 48.24 -1.52 23.31
N VAL A 313 47.20 -1.13 22.60
CA VAL A 313 46.06 -0.41 23.18
C VAL A 313 44.99 -1.38 23.71
N LYS A 314 44.68 -2.43 22.93
CA LYS A 314 43.54 -3.31 23.20
C LYS A 314 43.84 -4.42 24.19
N VAL A 315 45.08 -4.99 24.17
CA VAL A 315 45.44 -6.15 24.98
C VAL A 315 46.30 -5.68 26.15
N GLN A 316 45.63 -5.36 27.27
CA GLN A 316 46.30 -4.88 28.49
C GLN A 316 46.55 -6.02 29.50
N ASN A 317 45.70 -7.07 29.50
CA ASN A 317 45.84 -8.22 30.37
C ASN A 317 46.60 -9.37 29.69
N LEU A 318 47.79 -9.67 30.18
CA LEU A 318 48.67 -10.72 29.65
C LEU A 318 48.53 -12.06 30.41
N LYS A 319 47.66 -12.15 31.41
CA LYS A 319 47.65 -13.29 32.34
C LYS A 319 47.16 -14.58 31.74
N ASP A 320 46.25 -14.51 30.76
CA ASP A 320 45.62 -15.68 30.14
C ASP A 320 46.20 -15.99 28.75
N LEU A 321 47.28 -15.32 28.35
CA LEU A 321 47.90 -15.47 27.05
C LEU A 321 49.13 -16.40 27.13
N GLU A 322 49.38 -17.14 26.04
CA GLU A 322 50.61 -17.91 25.94
C GLU A 322 51.87 -17.02 25.99
N ALA A 323 52.90 -17.50 26.66
CA ALA A 323 54.15 -16.79 26.88
C ALA A 323 54.98 -16.58 25.59
N VAL A 324 54.47 -16.86 24.46
CA VAL A 324 55.17 -16.71 23.15
C VAL A 324 55.05 -15.25 22.69
N MET A 325 56.21 -14.58 22.62
CA MET A 325 56.27 -13.16 22.33
C MET A 325 57.02 -12.88 21.01
N VAL A 326 56.59 -11.87 20.28
CA VAL A 326 57.26 -11.31 19.10
C VAL A 326 57.51 -9.83 19.32
N GLU A 327 58.76 -9.40 19.47
CA GLU A 327 59.13 -7.99 19.74
C GLU A 327 58.32 -7.41 20.94
N ASP A 328 58.31 -8.07 22.09
CA ASP A 328 57.57 -7.70 23.30
C ASP A 328 56.04 -7.69 23.22
N LYS A 329 55.45 -8.31 22.20
CA LYS A 329 54.01 -8.45 22.02
C LYS A 329 53.61 -9.95 21.94
N PRO A 330 52.42 -10.32 22.50
CA PRO A 330 51.94 -11.68 22.43
C PRO A 330 51.65 -12.09 20.99
N LEU A 331 52.12 -13.30 20.61
CA LEU A 331 52.02 -13.79 19.21
C LEU A 331 50.61 -13.96 18.72
N TRP A 332 49.73 -14.67 19.49
CA TRP A 332 48.42 -15.08 19.00
C TRP A 332 47.50 -13.90 18.75
N PRO A 333 47.44 -12.83 19.58
CA PRO A 333 46.75 -11.60 19.27
C PRO A 333 47.25 -10.96 17.97
N LEU A 334 48.58 -10.96 17.71
CA LEU A 334 49.11 -10.42 16.45
C LEU A 334 48.64 -11.22 15.25
N VAL A 335 48.70 -12.55 15.31
CA VAL A 335 48.26 -13.45 14.26
C VAL A 335 46.76 -13.25 14.00
N TYR A 336 45.94 -13.30 15.03
CA TYR A 336 44.48 -13.10 14.93
C TYR A 336 44.11 -11.79 14.28
N TYR A 337 44.67 -10.67 14.74
CA TYR A 337 44.34 -9.36 14.18
C TYR A 337 44.89 -9.15 12.78
N CYS A 338 46.01 -9.76 12.40
CA CYS A 338 46.45 -9.79 11.01
C CYS A 338 45.47 -10.56 10.12
N MET A 339 44.93 -11.68 10.56
CA MET A 339 43.91 -12.44 9.87
C MET A 339 42.60 -11.65 9.79
N ARG A 340 42.18 -10.98 10.88
CA ARG A 340 40.96 -10.19 10.98
C ARG A 340 40.93 -8.98 10.04
N VAL A 341 42.11 -8.45 9.71
CA VAL A 341 42.30 -7.37 8.68
C VAL A 341 42.45 -7.95 7.27
N GLY A 342 42.46 -9.27 7.13
CA GLY A 342 42.55 -9.96 5.85
C GLY A 342 43.97 -10.12 5.29
N ASP A 343 45.01 -9.76 6.05
CA ASP A 343 46.39 -9.89 5.65
C ASP A 343 47.04 -11.17 6.25
N TYR A 344 46.79 -12.31 5.61
CA TYR A 344 47.28 -13.60 6.01
C TYR A 344 48.83 -13.69 5.83
N LYS A 345 49.41 -12.90 4.89
CA LYS A 345 50.84 -12.81 4.70
C LYS A 345 51.54 -12.14 5.89
N ALA A 346 50.89 -11.10 6.44
CA ALA A 346 51.36 -10.45 7.65
C ALA A 346 51.29 -11.41 8.90
N ALA A 347 50.23 -12.21 8.98
CA ALA A 347 50.13 -13.25 10.01
C ALA A 347 51.26 -14.30 9.90
N LEU A 348 51.56 -14.74 8.70
CA LEU A 348 52.68 -15.64 8.39
C LEU A 348 54.04 -15.03 8.74
N GLN A 349 54.20 -13.73 8.47
CA GLN A 349 55.42 -13.00 8.86
C GLN A 349 55.60 -13.00 10.40
N CYS A 350 54.53 -12.75 11.15
CA CYS A 350 54.59 -12.80 12.62
C CYS A 350 54.97 -14.20 13.13
N LEU A 351 54.43 -15.27 12.54
CA LEU A 351 54.79 -16.66 12.88
C LEU A 351 56.21 -16.97 12.56
N SER A 352 56.77 -16.45 11.45
CA SER A 352 58.14 -16.70 11.02
C SER A 352 59.17 -15.98 11.91
N GLN A 353 58.76 -14.91 12.59
CA GLN A 353 59.62 -14.19 13.55
C GLN A 353 59.66 -14.82 14.96
N CYS A 354 58.86 -15.86 15.18
CA CYS A 354 58.79 -16.55 16.45
C CYS A 354 59.80 -17.69 16.51
N ASN A 355 60.38 -17.88 17.72
CA ASN A 355 61.30 -18.97 17.99
C ASN A 355 60.60 -20.32 18.21
N THR A 356 59.27 -20.32 18.32
CA THR A 356 58.47 -21.54 18.58
C THR A 356 57.91 -22.00 17.23
N GLU A 357 58.03 -23.29 16.95
CA GLU A 357 57.49 -23.86 15.71
C GLU A 357 56.06 -24.29 15.84
N PHE A 358 55.21 -23.86 14.95
CA PHE A 358 53.80 -24.27 14.78
C PHE A 358 53.64 -24.81 13.36
N PRO A 359 54.25 -25.97 13.02
CA PRO A 359 54.39 -26.38 11.60
C PRO A 359 53.03 -26.61 10.92
N GLU A 360 52.07 -27.29 11.59
CA GLU A 360 50.76 -27.57 10.97
C GLU A 360 49.96 -26.28 10.72
N PHE A 361 49.96 -25.35 11.67
CA PHE A 361 49.27 -24.07 11.51
C PHE A 361 49.91 -23.23 10.42
N LYS A 362 51.27 -23.22 10.36
CA LYS A 362 52.02 -22.48 9.34
C LYS A 362 51.72 -23.00 7.93
N VAL A 363 51.77 -24.34 7.73
CA VAL A 363 51.42 -24.95 6.43
C VAL A 363 49.97 -24.61 5.99
N ALA A 364 49.03 -24.79 6.91
CA ALA A 364 47.62 -24.46 6.59
C ALA A 364 47.45 -22.96 6.25
N LEU A 365 48.16 -22.07 6.92
CA LEU A 365 48.13 -20.63 6.65
C LEU A 365 48.80 -20.26 5.33
N GLU A 366 49.89 -20.93 4.97
CA GLU A 366 50.60 -20.81 3.68
C GLU A 366 49.70 -21.22 2.51
N GLU A 367 49.02 -22.38 2.65
CA GLU A 367 48.07 -22.83 1.65
C GLU A 367 46.87 -21.85 1.52
N ALA A 368 46.33 -21.39 2.63
CA ALA A 368 45.26 -20.38 2.65
C ALA A 368 45.69 -19.04 2.04
N CYS A 369 46.96 -18.65 2.08
CA CYS A 369 47.48 -17.46 1.41
C CYS A 369 47.45 -17.61 -0.11
N CYS A 370 47.54 -18.83 -0.65
CA CYS A 370 47.58 -19.10 -2.08
C CYS A 370 46.16 -19.29 -2.65
N ASP A 371 45.20 -19.67 -1.84
CA ASP A 371 43.82 -19.85 -2.27
C ASP A 371 43.01 -18.55 -2.22
N VAL A 372 42.17 -18.32 -3.25
CA VAL A 372 41.28 -17.12 -3.33
C VAL A 372 40.28 -17.10 -2.18
N GLN A 373 39.78 -18.25 -1.80
CA GLN A 373 38.81 -18.39 -0.71
C GLN A 373 39.46 -18.50 0.68
N ARG A 374 40.79 -18.62 0.69
CA ARG A 374 41.57 -18.75 1.91
C ARG A 374 41.25 -20.03 2.73
N HIS A 375 40.97 -21.11 2.02
CA HIS A 375 40.78 -22.44 2.63
C HIS A 375 42.06 -23.27 2.45
N PRO A 376 42.56 -23.95 3.49
CA PRO A 376 43.65 -24.90 3.36
C PRO A 376 43.15 -26.18 2.66
N SER A 377 44.07 -27.00 2.17
CA SER A 377 43.73 -28.30 1.59
C SER A 377 43.07 -29.22 2.62
N SER A 378 42.27 -30.20 2.18
CA SER A 378 41.61 -31.15 3.03
C SER A 378 42.55 -31.93 3.98
N SER A 379 43.79 -32.14 3.52
CA SER A 379 44.83 -32.80 4.33
C SER A 379 45.34 -31.88 5.46
N ALA A 380 45.66 -30.62 5.15
CA ALA A 380 46.05 -29.63 6.14
C ALA A 380 44.94 -29.33 7.13
N GLU A 381 43.70 -29.24 6.64
CA GLU A 381 42.49 -29.07 7.46
C GLU A 381 42.35 -30.22 8.48
N SER A 382 42.45 -31.48 8.04
CA SER A 382 42.29 -32.65 8.91
C SER A 382 43.38 -32.71 9.99
N ASN A 383 44.63 -32.37 9.60
CA ASN A 383 45.74 -32.31 10.54
C ASN A 383 45.52 -31.19 11.58
N LEU A 384 45.09 -30.01 11.13
CA LEU A 384 44.87 -28.88 12.01
C LEU A 384 43.68 -29.12 12.97
N LYS A 385 42.61 -29.79 12.53
CA LYS A 385 41.47 -30.23 13.38
C LYS A 385 41.93 -31.21 14.45
N LEU A 386 42.81 -32.17 14.08
CA LEU A 386 43.35 -33.12 15.00
C LEU A 386 44.24 -32.47 16.07
N GLN A 387 45.08 -31.51 15.63
CA GLN A 387 45.92 -30.73 16.54
C GLN A 387 45.09 -29.88 17.48
N TYR A 388 44.05 -29.26 16.97
CA TYR A 388 43.13 -28.44 17.77
C TYR A 388 42.49 -29.30 18.91
N ARG A 389 41.94 -30.46 18.56
CA ARG A 389 41.32 -31.36 19.53
C ARG A 389 42.27 -31.88 20.60
N LYS A 390 43.51 -32.15 20.22
CA LYS A 390 44.51 -32.73 21.14
C LYS A 390 45.15 -31.68 22.06
N HIS A 391 45.43 -30.49 21.53
CA HIS A 391 46.31 -29.57 22.22
C HIS A 391 45.72 -28.16 22.38
N VAL A 392 44.99 -27.64 21.42
CA VAL A 392 44.58 -26.22 21.41
C VAL A 392 43.29 -25.96 22.21
N ARG A 393 42.38 -26.94 22.22
CA ARG A 393 41.09 -26.84 22.94
C ARG A 393 41.24 -26.53 24.44
N SER A 394 42.24 -27.09 25.06
CA SER A 394 42.52 -26.93 26.50
C SER A 394 43.41 -25.74 26.84
N VAL A 395 43.86 -24.97 25.83
CA VAL A 395 44.72 -23.80 26.03
C VAL A 395 43.91 -22.64 26.58
N THR A 396 44.49 -21.90 27.52
CA THR A 396 43.90 -20.70 28.12
C THR A 396 43.84 -19.53 27.17
N ASP A 397 44.74 -19.46 26.16
CA ASP A 397 44.79 -18.31 25.21
C ASP A 397 43.62 -18.32 24.26
N PRO A 398 42.68 -17.38 24.41
CA PRO A 398 41.48 -17.33 23.57
C PRO A 398 41.81 -16.91 22.13
N TYR A 399 42.84 -16.11 21.91
CA TYR A 399 43.23 -15.67 20.54
C TYR A 399 43.75 -16.83 19.73
N LYS A 400 44.49 -17.78 20.36
CA LYS A 400 44.96 -18.99 19.70
C LYS A 400 43.76 -19.83 19.24
N ARG A 401 42.82 -20.10 20.14
CA ARG A 401 41.61 -20.88 19.79
C ARG A 401 40.86 -20.27 18.62
N VAL A 402 40.63 -18.95 18.64
CA VAL A 402 39.90 -18.27 17.58
C VAL A 402 40.69 -18.24 16.26
N ALA A 403 42.02 -18.08 16.29
CA ALA A 403 42.85 -18.09 15.07
C ALA A 403 42.79 -19.46 14.38
N TYR A 404 42.79 -20.56 15.12
CA TYR A 404 42.59 -21.90 14.57
C TYR A 404 41.20 -22.06 13.97
N CYS A 405 40.14 -21.59 14.67
CA CYS A 405 38.76 -21.69 14.23
C CYS A 405 38.47 -20.79 13.03
N ALA A 406 39.20 -19.68 12.85
CA ALA A 406 39.09 -18.82 11.66
C ALA A 406 39.73 -19.42 10.42
N LEU A 407 40.72 -20.28 10.59
CA LEU A 407 41.38 -20.96 9.47
C LEU A 407 40.66 -22.26 9.08
N VAL A 408 40.21 -23.02 10.11
CA VAL A 408 39.50 -24.30 9.94
C VAL A 408 38.34 -24.40 10.94
N PRO A 409 37.15 -24.85 10.55
CA PRO A 409 36.01 -24.99 11.45
C PRO A 409 36.21 -26.10 12.48
N CYS A 410 36.90 -25.77 13.58
CA CYS A 410 37.21 -26.75 14.65
C CYS A 410 36.07 -26.91 15.65
N GLU A 411 35.41 -25.83 16.02
CA GLU A 411 34.25 -25.78 16.95
C GLU A 411 33.23 -24.78 16.41
N PRO A 412 32.35 -25.21 15.51
CA PRO A 412 31.40 -24.31 14.90
C PRO A 412 30.34 -23.74 15.86
N ASP A 413 30.07 -24.39 16.99
CA ASP A 413 29.07 -23.97 17.97
C ASP A 413 29.64 -23.04 19.07
N ASP A 414 30.95 -22.92 19.20
CA ASP A 414 31.55 -21.98 20.17
C ASP A 414 31.47 -20.54 19.67
N LEU A 415 30.99 -19.65 20.55
CA LEU A 415 30.85 -18.22 20.27
C LEU A 415 32.16 -17.45 20.48
N HIS A 416 33.16 -18.03 21.14
CA HIS A 416 34.44 -17.39 21.48
C HIS A 416 34.27 -15.95 22.05
N SER A 417 33.33 -15.78 23.02
CA SER A 417 32.93 -14.50 23.60
C SER A 417 34.07 -13.68 24.20
N ASP A 418 35.20 -14.33 24.56
CA ASP A 418 36.39 -13.66 25.10
C ASP A 418 37.07 -12.73 24.09
N VAL A 419 36.95 -13.01 22.79
CA VAL A 419 37.61 -12.29 21.71
C VAL A 419 36.57 -11.65 20.77
N ILE A 420 35.46 -12.34 20.51
CA ILE A 420 34.39 -11.93 19.60
C ILE A 420 33.36 -11.14 20.41
N CYS A 421 33.46 -9.80 20.32
CA CYS A 421 32.62 -8.89 21.10
C CYS A 421 31.51 -8.24 20.29
N THR A 422 31.59 -8.27 18.95
CA THR A 422 30.66 -7.59 18.06
C THR A 422 29.98 -8.55 17.09
N ALA A 423 28.81 -8.18 16.58
CA ALA A 423 28.11 -8.92 15.54
C ALA A 423 28.96 -9.05 14.25
N ASP A 424 29.73 -8.01 13.93
CA ASP A 424 30.66 -8.01 12.78
C ASP A 424 31.78 -9.05 12.95
N ASP A 425 32.34 -9.20 14.15
CA ASP A 425 33.39 -10.20 14.43
C ASP A 425 32.83 -11.61 14.34
N TYR A 426 31.61 -11.80 14.88
CA TYR A 426 30.89 -13.06 14.79
C TYR A 426 30.64 -13.46 13.33
N LEU A 427 30.07 -12.53 12.54
CA LEU A 427 29.80 -12.80 11.13
C LEU A 427 31.07 -13.09 10.33
N TRP A 428 32.15 -12.32 10.57
CA TRP A 428 33.43 -12.57 9.93
C TRP A 428 33.94 -13.99 10.21
N LEU A 429 33.91 -14.43 11.48
CA LEU A 429 34.35 -15.78 11.84
C LEU A 429 33.48 -16.83 11.16
N LYS A 430 32.15 -16.68 11.16
CA LYS A 430 31.23 -17.64 10.52
C LYS A 430 31.46 -17.69 9.00
N LEU A 431 31.68 -16.55 8.34
CA LEU A 431 32.00 -16.49 6.92
C LEU A 431 33.35 -17.15 6.56
N CYS A 432 34.32 -17.15 7.49
CA CYS A 432 35.55 -17.91 7.32
C CYS A 432 35.34 -19.44 7.41
N GLN A 433 34.28 -19.88 8.09
CA GLN A 433 33.95 -21.30 8.33
C GLN A 433 32.99 -21.89 7.29
N VAL A 434 32.34 -21.03 6.46
CA VAL A 434 31.38 -21.47 5.43
C VAL A 434 32.06 -22.34 4.38
N LYS A 435 31.44 -23.48 4.06
CA LYS A 435 31.87 -24.38 2.97
C LYS A 435 30.76 -24.54 1.94
N ASP A 436 31.14 -24.81 0.70
CA ASP A 436 30.23 -25.09 -0.40
C ASP A 436 29.44 -26.38 -0.21
N GLN A 437 30.06 -27.39 0.38
CA GLN A 437 29.43 -28.67 0.67
C GLN A 437 29.54 -29.00 2.16
N PRO A 438 28.47 -29.48 2.77
CA PRO A 438 28.49 -29.86 4.18
C PRO A 438 29.31 -31.13 4.36
N ASP A 439 30.26 -31.07 5.26
CA ASP A 439 31.01 -32.23 5.73
C ASP A 439 30.28 -32.90 6.91
N ALA A 440 30.64 -34.14 7.24
CA ALA A 440 30.06 -34.82 8.41
C ALA A 440 30.24 -34.05 9.75
N GLU A 441 31.32 -33.25 9.84
CA GLU A 441 31.67 -32.46 11.03
C GLU A 441 31.29 -31.01 10.94
N ASN A 442 31.23 -30.42 9.71
CA ASN A 442 30.87 -29.03 9.51
C ASN A 442 29.69 -28.93 8.55
N LYS A 443 28.52 -28.58 9.08
CA LYS A 443 27.27 -28.37 8.34
C LYS A 443 27.09 -26.90 7.95
N LEU A 444 28.04 -26.02 8.21
CA LEU A 444 27.91 -24.58 7.98
C LEU A 444 28.09 -24.27 6.51
N THR A 445 26.96 -24.28 5.79
CA THR A 445 26.85 -23.73 4.43
C THR A 445 26.33 -22.31 4.50
N LEU A 446 26.40 -21.56 3.38
CA LEU A 446 25.86 -20.20 3.33
C LEU A 446 24.34 -20.20 3.61
N ASP A 447 23.59 -21.14 3.06
CA ASP A 447 22.14 -21.27 3.30
C ASP A 447 21.81 -21.51 4.78
N TYR A 448 22.60 -22.37 5.45
CA TYR A 448 22.44 -22.62 6.89
C TYR A 448 22.73 -21.36 7.71
N LEU A 449 23.79 -20.60 7.35
CA LEU A 449 24.09 -19.33 8.00
C LEU A 449 22.98 -18.29 7.77
N GLN A 450 22.43 -18.24 6.58
CA GLN A 450 21.28 -17.37 6.25
C GLN A 450 20.07 -17.74 7.10
N THR A 451 19.73 -19.02 7.22
CA THR A 451 18.63 -19.50 8.06
C THR A 451 18.86 -19.17 9.54
N MET A 452 20.10 -19.36 10.03
CA MET A 452 20.44 -18.97 11.41
C MET A 452 20.17 -17.49 11.68
N ILE A 453 20.59 -16.61 10.78
CA ILE A 453 20.44 -15.15 10.97
C ILE A 453 18.98 -14.71 10.85
N SER A 454 18.25 -15.24 9.86
CA SER A 454 16.90 -14.76 9.55
C SER A 454 15.81 -15.44 10.37
N GLU A 455 15.96 -16.73 10.73
CA GLU A 455 14.90 -17.51 11.37
C GLU A 455 15.21 -17.87 12.82
N ILE A 456 16.46 -18.32 13.11
CA ILE A 456 16.82 -18.79 14.47
C ILE A 456 17.08 -17.60 15.40
N TYR A 457 17.90 -16.66 14.99
CA TYR A 457 18.19 -15.46 15.78
C TYR A 457 17.13 -14.39 15.58
N GLY A 458 16.81 -14.03 14.34
CA GLY A 458 15.78 -13.07 14.00
C GLY A 458 16.05 -11.66 14.52
N GLU A 459 15.03 -10.80 14.39
CA GLU A 459 15.11 -9.35 14.70
C GLU A 459 15.35 -9.07 16.19
N SER A 460 14.76 -9.88 17.07
CA SER A 460 14.83 -9.68 18.53
C SER A 460 16.22 -9.91 19.08
N TYR A 461 16.96 -10.90 18.57
CA TYR A 461 18.32 -11.20 19.01
C TYR A 461 19.30 -10.05 18.73
N TYR A 462 19.14 -9.39 17.56
CA TYR A 462 20.01 -8.27 17.17
C TYR A 462 19.52 -6.91 17.67
N HIS A 463 18.52 -6.87 18.54
CA HIS A 463 17.88 -5.60 18.98
C HIS A 463 17.56 -4.69 17.80
N ALA A 464 16.96 -5.25 16.76
CA ALA A 464 16.78 -4.59 15.45
C ALA A 464 15.94 -3.30 15.53
N HIS A 465 15.07 -3.17 16.54
CA HIS A 465 14.29 -1.94 16.76
C HIS A 465 15.16 -0.77 17.23
N GLU A 466 16.20 -1.03 18.00
CA GLU A 466 17.13 0.01 18.52
C GLU A 466 18.28 0.24 17.54
N GLN A 467 18.77 -0.84 16.93
CA GLN A 467 19.93 -0.84 16.03
C GLN A 467 19.60 -1.46 14.66
N PRO A 468 18.73 -0.85 13.84
CA PRO A 468 18.25 -1.45 12.60
C PRO A 468 19.38 -1.75 11.60
N PHE A 469 20.43 -0.95 11.58
CA PHE A 469 21.54 -1.14 10.65
C PHE A 469 22.42 -2.37 10.97
N VAL A 470 22.44 -2.84 12.23
CA VAL A 470 23.18 -4.07 12.57
C VAL A 470 22.49 -5.26 11.92
N TYR A 471 21.21 -5.45 12.16
CA TYR A 471 20.47 -6.57 11.56
C TYR A 471 20.42 -6.48 10.03
N PHE A 472 20.21 -5.28 9.50
CA PHE A 472 20.33 -5.03 8.06
C PHE A 472 21.69 -5.51 7.50
N SER A 473 22.79 -5.15 8.18
CA SER A 473 24.13 -5.58 7.73
C SER A 473 24.30 -7.09 7.76
N MET A 474 23.78 -7.76 8.79
CA MET A 474 23.83 -9.23 8.88
C MET A 474 23.12 -9.89 7.69
N LEU A 475 21.90 -9.45 7.39
CA LEU A 475 21.13 -9.96 6.24
C LEU A 475 21.82 -9.63 4.91
N PHE A 476 22.28 -8.41 4.74
CA PHE A 476 22.84 -7.94 3.46
C PHE A 476 24.19 -8.61 3.15
N LEU A 477 25.09 -8.74 4.13
CA LEU A 477 26.40 -9.37 3.98
C LEU A 477 26.30 -10.88 3.75
N THR A 478 25.21 -11.50 4.15
CA THR A 478 24.96 -12.93 3.85
C THR A 478 24.22 -13.15 2.54
N GLY A 479 23.97 -12.09 1.74
CA GLY A 479 23.33 -12.19 0.43
C GLY A 479 21.79 -12.27 0.47
N GLN A 480 21.15 -12.07 1.62
CA GLN A 480 19.71 -12.01 1.79
C GLN A 480 19.19 -10.58 1.49
N PHE A 481 19.42 -10.12 0.26
CA PHE A 481 19.18 -8.73 -0.12
C PHE A 481 17.71 -8.32 0.00
N GLU A 482 16.80 -9.21 -0.42
CA GLU A 482 15.35 -8.96 -0.38
C GLU A 482 14.83 -8.81 1.06
N ALA A 483 15.28 -9.67 1.95
CA ALA A 483 14.93 -9.59 3.36
C ALA A 483 15.51 -8.34 4.03
N ALA A 484 16.74 -7.96 3.68
CA ALA A 484 17.36 -6.75 4.18
C ALA A 484 16.62 -5.49 3.74
N ILE A 485 16.23 -5.40 2.46
CA ILE A 485 15.46 -4.28 1.92
C ILE A 485 14.08 -4.18 2.56
N GLU A 486 13.38 -5.31 2.70
CA GLU A 486 12.06 -5.34 3.34
C GLU A 486 12.15 -4.88 4.80
N PHE A 487 13.12 -5.41 5.54
CA PHE A 487 13.35 -5.02 6.92
C PHE A 487 13.58 -3.50 7.05
N LEU A 488 14.42 -2.93 6.18
CA LEU A 488 14.70 -1.49 6.18
C LEU A 488 13.46 -0.67 5.78
N ALA A 489 12.64 -1.16 4.85
CA ALA A 489 11.42 -0.50 4.39
C ALA A 489 10.34 -0.49 5.47
N ARG A 490 10.19 -1.57 6.23
CA ARG A 490 9.19 -1.75 7.28
C ARG A 490 9.59 -1.07 8.60
N GLY A 491 10.89 -1.01 8.89
CA GLY A 491 11.43 -0.60 10.18
C GLY A 491 11.21 0.86 10.54
N ALA A 492 11.19 1.16 11.84
CA ALA A 492 11.19 2.50 12.46
C ALA A 492 10.17 3.49 11.86
N GLY A 493 8.93 3.05 11.64
CA GLY A 493 7.87 3.92 11.10
C GLY A 493 8.15 4.42 9.68
N ALA A 494 8.77 3.60 8.84
CA ALA A 494 9.17 3.91 7.48
C ALA A 494 10.22 5.05 7.33
N ARG A 495 10.96 5.34 8.40
CA ARG A 495 12.00 6.40 8.39
C ARG A 495 13.11 6.11 7.37
N HIS A 496 13.45 4.83 7.19
CA HIS A 496 14.50 4.39 6.27
C HIS A 496 13.96 3.89 4.92
N LEU A 497 12.64 4.03 4.69
CA LEU A 497 12.00 3.67 3.42
C LEU A 497 12.66 4.30 2.19
N PRO A 498 13.06 5.58 2.19
CA PRO A 498 13.77 6.16 1.04
C PRO A 498 15.04 5.38 0.69
N HIS A 499 15.86 5.02 1.68
CA HIS A 499 17.09 4.28 1.46
C HIS A 499 16.81 2.86 0.93
N ALA A 500 15.79 2.19 1.46
CA ALA A 500 15.37 0.85 1.01
C ALA A 500 14.91 0.87 -0.45
N VAL A 501 14.12 1.89 -0.85
CA VAL A 501 13.62 2.04 -2.22
C VAL A 501 14.76 2.28 -3.22
N HIS A 502 15.68 3.18 -2.90
CA HIS A 502 16.79 3.47 -3.80
C HIS A 502 17.78 2.29 -3.91
N LEU A 503 17.96 1.56 -2.81
CA LEU A 503 18.72 0.32 -2.82
C LEU A 503 18.05 -0.73 -3.71
N ALA A 504 16.74 -0.94 -3.54
CA ALA A 504 15.97 -1.86 -4.39
C ALA A 504 16.02 -1.46 -5.87
N ALA A 505 15.89 -0.17 -6.17
CA ALA A 505 15.96 0.35 -7.53
C ALA A 505 17.33 0.09 -8.17
N ALA A 506 18.43 0.36 -7.46
CA ALA A 506 19.77 0.08 -7.94
C ALA A 506 20.01 -1.41 -8.17
N MET A 507 19.56 -2.26 -7.25
CA MET A 507 19.70 -3.71 -7.39
C MET A 507 18.84 -4.29 -8.51
N HIS A 508 17.61 -3.76 -8.70
CA HIS A 508 16.72 -4.16 -9.79
C HIS A 508 17.33 -3.85 -11.16
N GLU A 509 17.84 -2.63 -11.35
CA GLU A 509 18.44 -2.20 -12.62
C GLU A 509 19.75 -2.93 -12.96
N HIS A 510 20.43 -3.50 -11.94
CA HIS A 510 21.62 -4.34 -12.12
C HIS A 510 21.30 -5.85 -12.13
N ASN A 511 20.03 -6.25 -12.16
CA ASN A 511 19.54 -7.64 -12.15
C ASN A 511 20.07 -8.48 -10.96
N LEU A 512 20.19 -7.87 -9.79
CA LEU A 512 20.61 -8.53 -8.56
C LEU A 512 19.44 -8.85 -7.61
N LEU A 513 18.26 -8.30 -7.87
CA LEU A 513 17.09 -8.43 -7.02
C LEU A 513 16.17 -9.57 -7.48
N GLY A 514 15.83 -10.47 -6.57
CA GLY A 514 14.80 -11.49 -6.78
C GLY A 514 13.41 -10.87 -6.65
N VAL A 515 12.74 -10.68 -7.79
CA VAL A 515 11.42 -10.04 -7.86
C VAL A 515 10.31 -11.09 -7.82
N SER A 516 9.24 -10.80 -7.08
CA SER A 516 8.02 -11.62 -7.08
C SER A 516 7.35 -11.57 -8.45
N GLN A 517 6.87 -12.73 -8.94
CA GLN A 517 6.13 -12.80 -10.20
C GLN A 517 4.73 -12.20 -10.10
N SER A 518 4.12 -12.25 -8.91
CA SER A 518 2.79 -11.68 -8.68
C SER A 518 2.89 -10.28 -8.07
N VAL A 519 2.28 -9.32 -8.73
CA VAL A 519 2.16 -7.93 -8.23
C VAL A 519 1.31 -7.87 -6.95
N LEU A 520 0.35 -8.80 -6.81
CA LEU A 520 -0.55 -8.88 -5.64
C LEU A 520 0.10 -9.53 -4.41
N ALA A 521 1.29 -10.13 -4.56
CA ALA A 521 1.99 -10.73 -3.44
C ALA A 521 2.29 -9.71 -2.32
N PRO A 522 2.44 -10.15 -1.07
CA PRO A 522 2.95 -9.30 0.00
C PRO A 522 4.33 -8.73 -0.36
N LEU A 523 4.81 -7.75 0.42
CA LEU A 523 6.09 -7.08 0.13
C LEU A 523 7.24 -8.08 0.02
N ILE A 524 7.22 -9.13 0.84
CA ILE A 524 8.14 -10.26 0.74
C ILE A 524 7.33 -11.56 0.63
N SER A 525 7.77 -12.46 -0.23
CA SER A 525 7.13 -13.76 -0.46
C SER A 525 8.18 -14.86 -0.60
N VAL A 526 7.79 -16.09 -0.31
CA VAL A 526 8.60 -17.29 -0.53
C VAL A 526 8.01 -18.04 -1.71
N ASP A 527 8.83 -18.35 -2.69
CA ASP A 527 8.44 -19.16 -3.84
C ASP A 527 8.82 -20.62 -3.54
N PRO A 528 7.91 -21.59 -3.65
CA PRO A 528 8.23 -23.02 -3.41
C PRO A 528 9.30 -23.57 -4.36
N ALA A 529 9.55 -22.92 -5.49
CA ALA A 529 10.57 -23.33 -6.46
C ALA A 529 11.98 -22.87 -6.08
N ASP A 530 12.11 -21.95 -5.12
CA ASP A 530 13.38 -21.42 -4.65
C ASP A 530 13.92 -22.25 -3.48
N LYS A 531 15.25 -22.35 -3.38
CA LYS A 531 15.92 -23.02 -2.26
C LYS A 531 15.77 -22.19 -0.98
N PRO A 532 15.24 -22.74 0.12
CA PRO A 532 15.18 -22.02 1.39
C PRO A 532 16.59 -21.60 1.87
N PRO A 533 16.74 -20.42 2.50
CA PRO A 533 15.74 -19.44 2.95
C PRO A 533 15.48 -18.28 1.97
N ALA A 534 15.66 -18.49 0.67
CA ALA A 534 15.50 -17.44 -0.32
C ALA A 534 14.09 -16.81 -0.29
N LYS A 535 14.04 -15.51 -0.44
CA LYS A 535 12.81 -14.71 -0.44
C LYS A 535 12.78 -13.82 -1.67
N ARG A 536 11.57 -13.52 -2.17
CA ARG A 536 11.34 -12.61 -3.30
C ARG A 536 10.71 -11.31 -2.84
N LEU A 537 11.20 -10.19 -3.34
CA LEU A 537 10.67 -8.87 -3.04
C LEU A 537 9.63 -8.47 -4.08
N ASN A 538 8.48 -7.97 -3.64
CA ASN A 538 7.54 -7.32 -4.52
C ASN A 538 8.01 -5.88 -4.78
N PHE A 539 8.84 -5.72 -5.80
CA PHE A 539 9.45 -4.43 -6.17
C PHE A 539 8.40 -3.40 -6.58
N ALA A 540 7.38 -3.82 -7.34
CA ALA A 540 6.30 -2.92 -7.76
C ALA A 540 5.56 -2.35 -6.54
N ARG A 541 5.20 -3.22 -5.59
CA ARG A 541 4.54 -2.80 -4.35
C ARG A 541 5.41 -1.84 -3.53
N LEU A 542 6.71 -2.07 -3.45
CA LEU A 542 7.64 -1.19 -2.75
C LEU A 542 7.67 0.21 -3.37
N ILE A 543 7.79 0.30 -4.69
CA ILE A 543 7.78 1.58 -5.43
C ILE A 543 6.46 2.30 -5.24
N LEU A 544 5.32 1.60 -5.41
CA LEU A 544 4.00 2.20 -5.25
C LEU A 544 3.74 2.72 -3.82
N LEU A 545 4.15 1.97 -2.79
CA LEU A 545 4.09 2.43 -1.39
C LEU A 545 4.90 3.70 -1.16
N TYR A 546 6.05 3.81 -1.79
CA TYR A 546 6.90 4.98 -1.67
C TYR A 546 6.32 6.20 -2.39
N VAL A 547 5.94 6.04 -3.65
CA VAL A 547 5.37 7.09 -4.52
C VAL A 547 4.10 7.68 -3.91
N LYS A 548 3.26 6.86 -3.30
CA LYS A 548 2.02 7.31 -2.63
C LYS A 548 2.21 8.41 -1.59
N ARG A 549 3.41 8.59 -1.06
CA ARG A 549 3.70 9.60 -0.04
C ARG A 549 3.73 11.02 -0.61
N PHE A 550 4.04 11.17 -1.90
CA PHE A 550 4.26 12.46 -2.57
C PHE A 550 3.63 12.56 -3.96
N ASP A 551 2.74 11.62 -4.33
CA ASP A 551 2.05 11.61 -5.64
C ASP A 551 1.26 12.89 -5.94
N SER A 552 0.71 13.51 -4.92
CA SER A 552 -0.08 14.74 -5.04
C SER A 552 0.75 16.02 -4.99
N THR A 553 1.98 15.97 -4.44
CA THR A 553 2.86 17.13 -4.28
C THR A 553 3.86 17.25 -5.43
N ASP A 554 4.48 16.14 -5.80
CA ASP A 554 5.58 16.08 -6.76
C ASP A 554 5.33 15.04 -7.86
N PRO A 555 4.30 15.23 -8.71
CA PRO A 555 3.87 14.22 -9.70
C PRO A 555 4.92 13.93 -10.78
N LYS A 556 5.79 14.87 -11.09
CA LYS A 556 6.88 14.67 -12.05
C LYS A 556 7.91 13.70 -11.52
N GLU A 557 8.29 13.86 -10.27
CA GLU A 557 9.23 13.00 -9.55
C GLU A 557 8.64 11.59 -9.40
N CYS A 558 7.35 11.48 -9.14
CA CYS A 558 6.63 10.20 -9.10
C CYS A 558 6.80 9.39 -10.39
N LEU A 559 6.66 10.03 -11.54
CA LEU A 559 6.80 9.37 -12.83
C LEU A 559 8.19 8.75 -13.02
N HIS A 560 9.25 9.37 -12.50
CA HIS A 560 10.60 8.82 -12.58
C HIS A 560 10.76 7.52 -11.77
N TYR A 561 10.06 7.39 -10.63
CA TYR A 561 10.02 6.13 -9.88
C TYR A 561 9.14 5.09 -10.57
N LEU A 562 7.99 5.48 -11.08
CA LEU A 562 7.10 4.58 -11.82
C LEU A 562 7.77 4.04 -13.08
N PHE A 563 8.65 4.83 -13.72
CA PHE A 563 9.41 4.40 -14.89
C PHE A 563 10.34 3.20 -14.63
N LEU A 564 10.73 2.97 -13.38
CA LEU A 564 11.46 1.75 -13.00
C LEU A 564 10.63 0.46 -13.23
N LEU A 565 9.30 0.58 -13.29
CA LEU A 565 8.38 -0.54 -13.51
C LEU A 565 8.15 -0.85 -15.00
N ARG A 566 8.83 -0.14 -15.93
CA ARG A 566 8.64 -0.26 -17.39
C ARG A 566 8.85 -1.66 -17.96
N SER A 567 9.65 -2.50 -17.29
CA SER A 567 9.93 -3.88 -17.70
C SER A 567 8.94 -4.90 -17.13
N MET A 568 8.06 -4.48 -16.23
CA MET A 568 7.12 -5.33 -15.54
C MET A 568 5.74 -5.26 -16.20
N LYS A 569 4.98 -6.34 -16.04
CA LYS A 569 3.61 -6.44 -16.54
C LYS A 569 2.61 -6.49 -15.39
N ASP A 570 1.48 -5.84 -15.59
CA ASP A 570 0.30 -5.92 -14.74
C ASP A 570 -0.39 -7.31 -14.88
N PRO A 571 -1.24 -7.76 -13.94
CA PRO A 571 -2.04 -8.98 -14.08
C PRO A 571 -2.87 -9.08 -15.36
N HIS A 572 -3.14 -7.95 -16.00
CA HIS A 572 -3.81 -7.87 -17.31
C HIS A 572 -2.85 -7.86 -18.52
N ASP A 573 -1.59 -8.26 -18.34
CA ASP A 573 -0.52 -8.28 -19.36
C ASP A 573 -0.19 -6.89 -19.95
N ARG A 574 -0.64 -5.81 -19.30
CA ARG A 574 -0.33 -4.41 -19.68
C ARG A 574 0.99 -3.97 -19.07
N ASN A 575 1.63 -2.97 -19.67
CA ASN A 575 2.80 -2.35 -19.10
C ASN A 575 2.49 -1.72 -17.74
N MET A 576 3.23 -2.13 -16.70
CA MET A 576 3.01 -1.68 -15.33
C MET A 576 3.20 -0.18 -15.14
N PHE A 577 4.18 0.41 -15.85
CA PHE A 577 4.38 1.85 -15.84
C PHE A 577 3.16 2.59 -16.40
N ALA A 578 2.62 2.12 -17.55
CA ALA A 578 1.43 2.71 -18.15
C ALA A 578 0.20 2.62 -17.21
N ALA A 579 -0.01 1.47 -16.59
CA ALA A 579 -1.10 1.25 -15.66
C ALA A 579 -0.99 2.13 -14.42
N SER A 580 0.19 2.22 -13.81
CA SER A 580 0.43 3.05 -12.62
C SER A 580 0.39 4.55 -12.93
N ALA A 581 0.90 4.97 -14.09
CA ALA A 581 0.79 6.35 -14.56
C ALA A 581 -0.67 6.74 -14.81
N ALA A 582 -1.46 5.83 -15.42
CA ALA A 582 -2.89 6.04 -15.62
C ALA A 582 -3.64 6.21 -14.30
N GLU A 583 -3.31 5.39 -13.31
CA GLU A 583 -3.89 5.48 -11.97
C GLU A 583 -3.54 6.82 -11.29
N MET A 584 -2.28 7.25 -11.38
CA MET A 584 -1.86 8.57 -10.88
C MET A 584 -2.62 9.72 -11.56
N VAL A 585 -2.86 9.64 -12.87
CA VAL A 585 -3.65 10.63 -13.64
C VAL A 585 -5.09 10.68 -13.11
N VAL A 586 -5.68 9.54 -12.78
CA VAL A 586 -7.06 9.46 -12.25
C VAL A 586 -7.19 10.18 -10.91
N ASP A 587 -6.19 10.03 -10.03
CA ASP A 587 -6.28 10.52 -8.66
C ASP A 587 -5.78 11.97 -8.48
N THR A 588 -5.16 12.54 -9.51
CA THR A 588 -4.68 13.93 -9.48
C THR A 588 -5.79 14.94 -9.81
N SER A 589 -5.60 16.19 -9.35
CA SER A 589 -6.51 17.28 -9.67
C SER A 589 -6.54 17.58 -11.18
N PRO A 590 -7.63 18.14 -11.73
CA PRO A 590 -7.74 18.43 -13.17
C PRO A 590 -6.59 19.29 -13.71
N ALA A 591 -6.08 20.23 -12.92
CA ALA A 591 -4.96 21.09 -13.32
C ALA A 591 -3.65 20.30 -13.46
N VAL A 592 -3.34 19.42 -12.51
CA VAL A 592 -2.16 18.54 -12.55
C VAL A 592 -2.32 17.49 -13.64
N ARG A 593 -3.51 16.94 -13.83
CA ARG A 593 -3.86 16.01 -14.91
C ARG A 593 -3.51 16.60 -16.28
N THR A 594 -3.86 17.87 -16.51
CA THR A 594 -3.54 18.60 -17.75
C THR A 594 -2.03 18.78 -17.96
N GLN A 595 -1.26 18.95 -16.88
CA GLN A 595 0.21 19.02 -16.97
C GLN A 595 0.84 17.67 -17.28
N LEU A 596 0.28 16.59 -16.72
CA LEU A 596 0.77 15.22 -16.92
C LEU A 596 0.52 14.70 -18.33
N ILE A 597 -0.74 14.78 -18.78
CA ILE A 597 -1.17 14.24 -20.07
C ILE A 597 -0.86 15.22 -21.21
N GLY A 598 -0.96 16.52 -20.97
CA GLY A 598 -0.98 17.54 -22.00
C GLY A 598 -2.39 18.09 -22.23
N LYS A 599 -2.54 19.00 -23.19
CA LYS A 599 -3.81 19.63 -23.55
C LYS A 599 -3.89 19.89 -25.05
N ILE A 600 -5.09 19.97 -25.55
CA ILE A 600 -5.37 20.42 -26.92
C ILE A 600 -5.72 21.92 -26.86
N VAL A 601 -4.97 22.74 -27.57
CA VAL A 601 -5.23 24.18 -27.73
C VAL A 601 -5.26 24.50 -29.22
N GLU A 602 -6.36 25.07 -29.73
CA GLU A 602 -6.54 25.42 -31.14
C GLU A 602 -6.19 24.24 -32.09
N ASP A 603 -6.68 23.02 -31.79
CA ASP A 603 -6.43 21.77 -32.50
C ASP A 603 -4.96 21.31 -32.52
N ARG A 604 -4.09 21.94 -31.74
CA ARG A 604 -2.69 21.51 -31.55
C ARG A 604 -2.53 20.80 -30.22
N TRP A 605 -1.90 19.62 -30.27
CA TRP A 605 -1.49 18.90 -29.07
C TRP A 605 -0.29 19.60 -28.42
N ILE A 606 -0.42 20.00 -27.18
CA ILE A 606 0.68 20.47 -26.34
C ILE A 606 1.09 19.27 -25.48
N PRO A 607 2.32 18.74 -25.65
CA PRO A 607 2.75 17.55 -24.94
C PRO A 607 2.81 17.77 -23.44
N GLY A 608 2.46 16.74 -22.69
CA GLY A 608 2.57 16.69 -21.25
C GLY A 608 3.90 16.12 -20.76
N ILE A 609 4.00 15.92 -19.45
CA ILE A 609 5.20 15.34 -18.83
C ILE A 609 5.35 13.85 -19.24
N LEU A 610 4.25 13.13 -19.45
CA LEU A 610 4.26 11.71 -19.85
C LEU A 610 4.91 11.49 -21.23
N ASP A 611 4.78 12.43 -22.14
CA ASP A 611 5.39 12.32 -23.48
C ASP A 611 6.93 12.25 -23.43
N GLN A 612 7.56 12.73 -22.34
CA GLN A 612 9.01 12.65 -22.15
C GLN A 612 9.51 11.21 -21.95
N PHE A 613 8.63 10.29 -21.48
CA PHE A 613 9.00 8.91 -21.15
C PHE A 613 8.87 7.92 -22.31
N GLN A 614 8.65 8.40 -23.53
CA GLN A 614 8.53 7.57 -24.75
C GLN A 614 7.51 6.44 -24.62
N ILE A 615 6.43 6.68 -23.87
CA ILE A 615 5.31 5.78 -23.74
C ILE A 615 4.21 6.18 -24.73
N ASN A 616 3.39 5.21 -25.12
CA ASN A 616 2.17 5.53 -25.87
C ASN A 616 1.19 6.27 -24.94
N THR A 617 1.19 7.59 -25.03
CA THR A 617 0.36 8.47 -24.19
C THR A 617 -1.13 8.19 -24.42
N GLU A 618 -1.53 7.79 -25.63
CA GLU A 618 -2.91 7.43 -25.94
C GLU A 618 -3.39 6.21 -25.12
N ASP A 619 -2.52 5.20 -24.95
CA ASP A 619 -2.85 4.03 -24.11
C ASP A 619 -3.06 4.43 -22.66
N VAL A 620 -2.19 5.29 -22.11
CA VAL A 620 -2.32 5.80 -20.73
C VAL A 620 -3.61 6.59 -20.56
N ILE A 621 -3.94 7.44 -21.53
CA ILE A 621 -5.17 8.26 -21.52
C ILE A 621 -6.41 7.34 -21.58
N ASN A 622 -6.41 6.34 -22.46
CA ASN A 622 -7.52 5.39 -22.57
C ASN A 622 -7.70 4.57 -21.28
N ILE A 623 -6.62 4.06 -20.69
CA ILE A 623 -6.66 3.33 -19.41
C ILE A 623 -7.20 4.24 -18.30
N SER A 624 -6.74 5.50 -18.23
CA SER A 624 -7.20 6.49 -17.27
C SER A 624 -8.70 6.77 -17.42
N ALA A 625 -9.16 6.95 -18.64
CA ALA A 625 -10.56 7.22 -18.95
C ALA A 625 -11.46 6.03 -18.63
N ASP A 626 -11.05 4.79 -18.98
CA ASP A 626 -11.75 3.56 -18.62
C ASP A 626 -11.83 3.37 -17.09
N THR A 627 -10.77 3.74 -16.37
CA THR A 627 -10.72 3.68 -14.90
C THR A 627 -11.66 4.71 -14.26
N LEU A 628 -11.67 5.94 -14.77
CA LEU A 628 -12.61 6.99 -14.34
C LEU A 628 -14.06 6.58 -14.59
N TYR A 629 -14.33 5.96 -15.74
CA TYR A 629 -15.65 5.43 -16.07
C TYR A 629 -16.09 4.36 -15.08
N ARG A 630 -15.24 3.39 -14.77
CA ARG A 630 -15.54 2.33 -13.78
C ARG A 630 -15.75 2.89 -12.37
N LYS A 631 -15.03 3.96 -12.00
CA LYS A 631 -15.20 4.67 -10.71
C LYS A 631 -16.47 5.53 -10.67
N GLY A 632 -17.21 5.66 -11.76
CA GLY A 632 -18.43 6.47 -11.85
C GLY A 632 -18.17 7.98 -11.98
N LEU A 633 -16.93 8.42 -12.19
CA LEU A 633 -16.57 9.81 -12.42
C LEU A 633 -16.75 10.17 -13.91
N LEU A 634 -18.00 10.17 -14.34
CA LEU A 634 -18.34 10.24 -15.76
C LEU A 634 -17.98 11.60 -16.39
N GLU A 635 -18.10 12.71 -15.68
CA GLU A 635 -17.70 14.04 -16.18
C GLU A 635 -16.20 14.08 -16.51
N ASP A 636 -15.37 13.57 -15.58
CA ASP A 636 -13.93 13.50 -15.77
C ASP A 636 -13.54 12.50 -16.87
N ALA A 637 -14.25 11.35 -16.94
CA ALA A 637 -14.04 10.38 -18.00
C ALA A 637 -14.30 10.99 -19.40
N VAL A 638 -15.35 11.79 -19.57
CA VAL A 638 -15.63 12.50 -20.84
C VAL A 638 -14.46 13.40 -21.22
N THR A 639 -13.93 14.19 -20.28
CA THR A 639 -12.81 15.10 -20.57
C THR A 639 -11.54 14.35 -20.97
N VAL A 640 -11.27 13.20 -20.36
CA VAL A 640 -10.09 12.39 -20.65
C VAL A 640 -10.26 11.61 -21.97
N TYR A 641 -11.44 11.04 -22.26
CA TYR A 641 -11.70 10.42 -23.58
C TYR A 641 -11.63 11.41 -24.73
N ASP A 642 -12.02 12.66 -24.49
CA ASP A 642 -11.91 13.74 -25.49
C ASP A 642 -10.44 14.04 -25.83
N LEU A 643 -9.55 14.01 -24.83
CA LEU A 643 -8.10 14.11 -25.05
C LEU A 643 -7.54 12.91 -25.83
N ALA A 644 -8.11 11.71 -25.65
CA ALA A 644 -7.76 10.51 -26.42
C ALA A 644 -8.33 10.50 -27.84
N ARG A 645 -9.11 11.54 -28.23
CA ARG A 645 -9.87 11.60 -29.50
C ARG A 645 -10.81 10.40 -29.72
N ASN A 646 -11.25 9.77 -28.64
CA ASN A 646 -12.23 8.68 -28.71
C ASN A 646 -13.66 9.25 -28.77
N HIS A 647 -14.03 9.80 -29.94
CA HIS A 647 -15.29 10.52 -30.14
C HIS A 647 -16.53 9.65 -29.84
N GLU A 648 -16.45 8.36 -30.12
CA GLU A 648 -17.56 7.44 -29.88
C GLU A 648 -17.88 7.34 -28.37
N LYS A 649 -16.89 7.09 -27.52
CA LYS A 649 -17.09 7.01 -26.09
C LYS A 649 -17.49 8.34 -25.46
N VAL A 650 -16.91 9.45 -25.94
CA VAL A 650 -17.30 10.81 -25.52
C VAL A 650 -18.78 11.05 -25.75
N LEU A 651 -19.26 10.79 -27.00
CA LEU A 651 -20.66 11.02 -27.35
C LEU A 651 -21.59 10.06 -26.62
N SER A 652 -21.22 8.79 -26.47
CA SER A 652 -22.02 7.81 -25.73
C SER A 652 -22.20 8.22 -24.26
N LEU A 653 -21.12 8.60 -23.60
CA LEU A 653 -21.19 9.09 -22.21
C LEU A 653 -21.97 10.39 -22.07
N MET A 654 -21.75 11.32 -23.00
CA MET A 654 -22.49 12.59 -22.99
C MET A 654 -23.99 12.35 -23.21
N CYS A 655 -24.40 11.45 -24.10
CA CYS A 655 -25.81 11.07 -24.29
C CYS A 655 -26.39 10.50 -23.00
N THR A 656 -25.69 9.59 -22.33
CA THR A 656 -26.15 9.00 -21.07
C THR A 656 -26.30 10.07 -19.98
N LEU A 657 -25.30 10.96 -19.82
CA LEU A 657 -25.33 12.03 -18.82
C LEU A 657 -26.42 13.08 -19.10
N LEU A 658 -26.55 13.50 -20.36
CA LEU A 658 -27.56 14.49 -20.75
C LEU A 658 -28.98 13.92 -20.57
N ALA A 659 -29.20 12.64 -20.91
CA ALA A 659 -30.50 11.98 -20.73
C ALA A 659 -30.95 11.97 -19.27
N GLN A 660 -30.02 11.83 -18.30
CA GLN A 660 -30.32 11.82 -16.86
C GLN A 660 -30.74 13.21 -16.32
N VAL A 661 -30.26 14.29 -16.93
CA VAL A 661 -30.45 15.65 -16.40
C VAL A 661 -31.37 16.51 -17.27
N VAL A 662 -31.86 16.00 -18.40
CA VAL A 662 -32.58 16.78 -19.41
C VAL A 662 -33.81 17.47 -18.86
N ASN A 663 -34.56 16.80 -18.00
CA ASN A 663 -35.84 17.31 -17.43
C ASN A 663 -35.64 18.16 -16.16
N GLN A 664 -34.44 18.23 -15.61
CA GLN A 664 -34.17 18.98 -14.37
C GLN A 664 -34.16 20.48 -14.62
N ARG A 665 -34.38 21.26 -13.54
CA ARG A 665 -34.32 22.72 -13.60
C ARG A 665 -32.88 23.19 -13.53
N THR A 666 -32.48 24.11 -14.40
CA THR A 666 -31.11 24.66 -14.41
C THR A 666 -30.92 25.60 -13.23
N SER A 667 -29.92 25.29 -12.38
CA SER A 667 -29.45 26.16 -11.31
C SER A 667 -27.94 26.38 -11.45
N PRO A 668 -27.42 27.56 -11.07
CA PRO A 668 -25.98 27.84 -11.13
C PRO A 668 -25.17 26.79 -10.34
N GLY A 669 -24.12 26.22 -10.96
CA GLY A 669 -23.28 25.20 -10.34
C GLY A 669 -23.86 23.78 -10.31
N SER A 670 -25.10 23.56 -10.80
CA SER A 670 -25.68 22.22 -10.91
C SER A 670 -24.97 21.36 -11.95
N LEU A 671 -25.09 20.03 -11.80
CA LEU A 671 -24.60 19.06 -12.78
C LEU A 671 -25.12 19.40 -14.18
N ARG A 672 -26.41 19.72 -14.31
CA ARG A 672 -27.03 20.12 -15.57
C ARG A 672 -26.32 21.32 -16.21
N SER A 673 -26.04 22.39 -15.43
CA SER A 673 -25.34 23.57 -15.91
C SER A 673 -23.95 23.28 -16.44
N ARG A 674 -23.17 22.45 -15.71
CA ARG A 674 -21.83 22.02 -16.13
C ARG A 674 -21.86 21.20 -17.41
N LEU A 675 -22.75 20.21 -17.48
CA LEU A 675 -22.91 19.35 -18.67
C LEU A 675 -23.38 20.14 -19.90
N GLN A 676 -24.20 21.16 -19.71
CA GLN A 676 -24.65 22.05 -20.79
C GLN A 676 -23.48 22.85 -21.40
N VAL A 677 -22.57 23.36 -20.54
CA VAL A 677 -21.36 24.05 -20.99
C VAL A 677 -20.44 23.05 -21.73
N THR A 678 -20.19 21.88 -21.13
CA THR A 678 -19.34 20.86 -21.75
C THR A 678 -19.90 20.38 -23.09
N ALA A 679 -21.20 20.11 -23.18
CA ALA A 679 -21.86 19.71 -24.42
C ALA A 679 -21.78 20.82 -25.52
N THR A 680 -21.86 22.07 -25.12
CA THR A 680 -21.72 23.19 -26.04
C THR A 680 -20.31 23.33 -26.58
N ASP A 681 -19.29 23.13 -25.72
CA ASP A 681 -17.90 23.20 -26.12
C ASP A 681 -17.49 22.01 -27.00
N ILE A 682 -17.93 20.80 -26.67
CA ILE A 682 -17.75 19.59 -27.50
C ILE A 682 -18.42 19.81 -28.87
N SER A 683 -19.65 20.30 -28.89
CA SER A 683 -20.37 20.57 -30.13
C SER A 683 -19.65 21.58 -31.04
N LYS A 684 -19.07 22.65 -30.51
CA LYS A 684 -18.29 23.67 -31.27
C LYS A 684 -17.02 23.04 -31.86
N ARG A 685 -16.28 22.28 -31.07
CA ARG A 685 -15.03 21.63 -31.51
C ARG A 685 -15.28 20.57 -32.58
N TYR A 686 -16.32 19.77 -32.44
CA TYR A 686 -16.65 18.69 -33.37
C TYR A 686 -17.31 19.14 -34.66
N GLN A 687 -17.72 20.40 -34.79
CA GLN A 687 -18.27 20.93 -36.05
C GLN A 687 -17.28 20.93 -37.22
N ASN A 688 -15.97 21.03 -36.91
CA ASN A 688 -14.93 21.19 -37.92
C ASN A 688 -14.05 19.92 -38.05
N ILE A 689 -14.38 18.85 -37.36
CA ILE A 689 -13.57 17.63 -37.31
C ILE A 689 -14.39 16.45 -37.86
N GLU A 690 -13.75 15.56 -38.61
CA GLU A 690 -14.36 14.32 -39.05
C GLU A 690 -14.56 13.37 -37.84
N ILE A 691 -15.81 13.21 -37.42
CA ILE A 691 -16.17 12.48 -36.19
C ILE A 691 -16.14 10.99 -36.49
N GLN A 692 -15.26 10.28 -35.83
CA GLN A 692 -15.21 8.81 -35.85
C GLN A 692 -16.23 8.24 -34.85
N ALA A 693 -17.52 8.35 -35.17
CA ALA A 693 -18.60 7.79 -34.37
C ALA A 693 -19.81 7.41 -35.26
N PRO A 694 -20.65 6.47 -34.83
CA PRO A 694 -21.88 6.12 -35.53
C PRO A 694 -22.79 7.36 -35.70
N SER A 695 -23.37 7.53 -36.91
CA SER A 695 -24.24 8.66 -37.20
C SER A 695 -25.47 8.75 -36.29
N GLU A 696 -25.94 7.62 -35.78
CA GLU A 696 -27.04 7.51 -34.83
C GLU A 696 -26.69 8.17 -33.49
N LEU A 697 -25.48 7.94 -33.00
CA LEU A 697 -24.98 8.51 -31.73
C LEU A 697 -24.79 10.02 -31.85
N VAL A 698 -24.26 10.49 -32.98
CA VAL A 698 -24.10 11.92 -33.26
C VAL A 698 -25.48 12.60 -33.29
N SER A 699 -26.45 12.01 -33.99
CA SER A 699 -27.82 12.52 -34.04
C SER A 699 -28.47 12.55 -32.64
N ALA A 700 -28.27 11.50 -31.81
CA ALA A 700 -28.77 11.46 -30.45
C ALA A 700 -28.21 12.59 -29.58
N PHE A 701 -26.90 12.84 -29.67
CA PHE A 701 -26.25 13.92 -28.93
C PHE A 701 -26.85 15.30 -29.26
N TYR A 702 -26.99 15.63 -30.54
CA TYR A 702 -27.60 16.87 -30.94
C TYR A 702 -29.09 16.97 -30.56
N THR A 703 -29.82 15.85 -30.63
CA THR A 703 -31.21 15.79 -30.19
C THR A 703 -31.35 16.09 -28.70
N LEU A 704 -30.51 15.43 -27.85
CA LEU A 704 -30.50 15.70 -26.40
C LEU A 704 -30.09 17.15 -26.08
N LYS A 705 -29.14 17.70 -26.83
CA LYS A 705 -28.77 19.13 -26.70
C LYS A 705 -29.94 20.05 -27.01
N HIS A 706 -30.71 19.76 -28.05
CA HIS A 706 -31.96 20.53 -28.38
C HIS A 706 -33.01 20.35 -27.26
N LEU A 707 -33.16 19.16 -26.71
CA LEU A 707 -34.06 18.90 -25.58
C LEU A 707 -33.63 19.65 -24.30
N MET A 708 -32.35 19.85 -24.08
CA MET A 708 -31.86 20.68 -22.97
C MET A 708 -32.36 22.12 -23.12
N VAL A 709 -32.26 22.68 -24.31
CA VAL A 709 -32.77 24.04 -24.61
C VAL A 709 -34.31 24.10 -24.49
N PHE A 710 -34.99 23.07 -24.97
CA PHE A 710 -36.45 22.93 -24.84
C PHE A 710 -36.89 22.99 -23.36
N PHE A 711 -36.26 22.20 -22.48
CA PHE A 711 -36.65 22.21 -21.06
C PHE A 711 -36.27 23.50 -20.33
N ASP A 712 -35.17 24.17 -20.73
CA ASP A 712 -34.85 25.51 -20.21
C ASP A 712 -35.91 26.52 -20.56
N GLN A 713 -36.39 26.53 -21.83
CA GLN A 713 -37.50 27.35 -22.27
C GLN A 713 -38.81 27.01 -21.58
N PHE A 714 -39.05 25.70 -21.34
CA PHE A 714 -40.24 25.23 -20.63
C PHE A 714 -40.26 25.71 -19.17
N HIS A 715 -39.14 25.59 -18.47
CA HIS A 715 -39.05 26.02 -17.08
C HIS A 715 -39.07 27.54 -16.90
N ASN A 716 -38.65 28.29 -17.92
CA ASN A 716 -38.71 29.74 -17.97
C ASN A 716 -40.04 30.26 -18.52
N GLU A 717 -41.06 29.38 -18.71
CA GLU A 717 -42.42 29.69 -19.21
C GLU A 717 -42.44 30.32 -20.64
N GLN A 718 -41.37 30.14 -21.41
CA GLN A 718 -41.25 30.58 -22.81
C GLN A 718 -41.89 29.58 -23.77
N TYR A 719 -43.19 29.36 -23.65
CA TYR A 719 -43.90 28.23 -24.32
C TYR A 719 -43.84 28.26 -25.84
N GLN A 720 -43.88 29.45 -26.46
CA GLN A 720 -43.83 29.59 -27.95
C GLN A 720 -42.46 29.20 -28.49
N SER A 721 -41.40 29.61 -27.81
CA SER A 721 -40.03 29.22 -28.16
C SER A 721 -39.80 27.72 -27.97
N ALA A 722 -40.34 27.15 -26.89
CA ALA A 722 -40.27 25.73 -26.61
C ALA A 722 -40.97 24.87 -27.68
N LEU A 723 -42.16 25.27 -28.15
CA LEU A 723 -42.85 24.56 -29.24
C LEU A 723 -42.08 24.64 -30.58
N ARG A 724 -41.43 25.77 -30.87
CA ARG A 724 -40.55 25.89 -32.04
C ARG A 724 -39.37 24.95 -31.94
N THR A 725 -38.66 24.92 -30.82
CA THR A 725 -37.52 24.06 -30.58
C THR A 725 -37.91 22.58 -30.71
N ILE A 726 -39.06 22.15 -30.19
CA ILE A 726 -39.49 20.75 -30.31
C ILE A 726 -39.93 20.42 -31.76
N SER A 727 -40.55 21.36 -32.50
CA SER A 727 -40.90 21.13 -33.90
C SER A 727 -39.65 21.03 -34.79
N GLU A 728 -38.62 21.82 -34.55
CA GLU A 728 -37.33 21.76 -35.25
C GLU A 728 -36.58 20.44 -34.99
N SER A 729 -36.69 19.87 -33.75
CA SER A 729 -36.09 18.58 -33.42
C SER A 729 -36.69 17.40 -34.19
N LYS A 730 -37.87 17.57 -34.78
CA LYS A 730 -38.65 16.54 -35.46
C LYS A 730 -38.86 15.24 -34.65
N LEU A 731 -38.80 15.34 -33.33
CA LEU A 731 -38.91 14.17 -32.42
C LEU A 731 -40.40 13.81 -32.22
N LEU A 732 -41.29 14.80 -32.10
CA LEU A 732 -42.71 14.62 -31.82
C LEU A 732 -43.55 15.02 -33.02
N PRO A 733 -44.67 14.32 -33.31
CA PRO A 733 -45.63 14.74 -34.33
C PRO A 733 -46.54 15.85 -33.73
N LEU A 734 -46.65 16.95 -34.40
CA LEU A 734 -47.62 17.99 -34.07
C LEU A 734 -48.88 17.87 -34.95
N ASN A 735 -48.90 16.98 -35.96
CA ASN A 735 -50.05 16.66 -36.82
C ASN A 735 -50.31 15.14 -36.78
N ILE A 736 -51.58 14.76 -36.81
CA ILE A 736 -52.02 13.38 -36.83
C ILE A 736 -51.45 12.60 -38.04
N LYS A 737 -51.24 13.24 -39.17
CA LYS A 737 -50.68 12.65 -40.39
C LYS A 737 -49.23 12.26 -40.29
N GLU A 738 -48.48 12.86 -39.34
CA GLU A 738 -47.05 12.57 -39.12
C GLU A 738 -46.82 11.46 -38.12
N VAL A 739 -47.85 10.96 -37.41
CA VAL A 739 -47.70 10.00 -36.30
C VAL A 739 -46.97 8.74 -36.75
N ASP A 740 -47.41 8.10 -37.82
CA ASP A 740 -46.83 6.84 -38.30
C ASP A 740 -45.38 7.04 -38.77
N GLU A 741 -45.06 8.15 -39.39
CA GLU A 741 -43.71 8.49 -39.86
C GLU A 741 -42.76 8.65 -38.64
N ARG A 742 -43.19 9.35 -37.63
CA ARG A 742 -42.40 9.59 -36.43
C ARG A 742 -42.21 8.32 -35.58
N VAL A 743 -43.26 7.49 -35.48
CA VAL A 743 -43.15 6.17 -34.81
C VAL A 743 -42.10 5.29 -35.50
N ASN A 744 -42.08 5.29 -36.85
CA ASN A 744 -41.07 4.51 -37.60
C ASN A 744 -39.65 5.12 -37.43
N ALA A 745 -39.55 6.42 -37.39
CA ALA A 745 -38.25 7.09 -37.14
C ALA A 745 -37.69 6.78 -35.73
N LEU A 746 -38.53 6.71 -34.72
CA LEU A 746 -38.14 6.39 -33.34
C LEU A 746 -37.62 4.96 -33.16
N ARG A 747 -37.93 4.03 -34.03
CA ARG A 747 -37.34 2.67 -33.98
C ARG A 747 -35.81 2.67 -34.17
N ARG A 748 -35.27 3.73 -34.76
CA ARG A 748 -33.83 3.93 -35.01
C ARG A 748 -33.15 4.85 -33.98
N VAL A 749 -33.90 5.38 -33.03
CA VAL A 749 -33.38 6.31 -32.03
C VAL A 749 -32.74 5.52 -30.88
N PRO A 750 -31.54 5.90 -30.41
CA PRO A 750 -30.88 5.28 -29.31
C PRO A 750 -31.72 5.28 -28.00
N PRO A 751 -31.52 4.28 -27.12
CA PRO A 751 -32.29 4.10 -25.89
C PRO A 751 -32.22 5.29 -24.94
N GLU A 752 -31.12 6.06 -24.96
CA GLU A 752 -30.91 7.26 -24.14
C GLU A 752 -31.94 8.34 -24.46
N VAL A 753 -32.21 8.56 -25.73
CA VAL A 753 -33.24 9.54 -26.16
C VAL A 753 -34.64 8.96 -25.94
N ALA A 754 -34.84 7.68 -26.22
CA ALA A 754 -36.12 7.02 -25.99
C ALA A 754 -36.57 7.08 -24.52
N GLY A 755 -35.62 7.01 -23.56
CA GLY A 755 -35.87 7.16 -22.12
C GLY A 755 -36.42 8.53 -21.72
N THR A 756 -36.10 9.58 -22.48
CA THR A 756 -36.55 10.95 -22.19
C THR A 756 -37.91 11.30 -22.79
N LEU A 757 -38.44 10.47 -23.69
CA LEU A 757 -39.68 10.75 -24.44
C LEU A 757 -40.89 10.98 -23.53
N ALA A 758 -41.02 10.26 -22.43
CA ALA A 758 -42.12 10.41 -21.50
C ALA A 758 -42.18 11.84 -20.92
N ASP A 759 -41.02 12.37 -20.52
CA ASP A 759 -40.92 13.72 -19.95
C ASP A 759 -41.16 14.80 -21.01
N VAL A 760 -40.65 14.58 -22.22
CA VAL A 760 -40.84 15.51 -23.36
C VAL A 760 -42.30 15.56 -23.77
N LEU A 761 -43.01 14.43 -23.83
CA LEU A 761 -44.43 14.38 -24.12
C LEU A 761 -45.27 15.10 -23.06
N LEU A 762 -45.00 14.84 -21.76
CA LEU A 762 -45.69 15.49 -20.66
C LEU A 762 -45.45 17.02 -20.66
N ALA A 763 -44.20 17.44 -20.87
CA ALA A 763 -43.86 18.84 -20.95
C ALA A 763 -44.58 19.53 -22.15
N THR A 764 -44.53 18.91 -23.33
CA THR A 764 -45.20 19.46 -24.54
C THR A 764 -46.70 19.54 -24.36
N MET A 765 -47.32 18.47 -23.84
CA MET A 765 -48.77 18.47 -23.52
C MET A 765 -49.14 19.56 -22.50
N THR A 766 -48.30 19.74 -21.47
CA THR A 766 -48.48 20.81 -20.48
C THR A 766 -48.42 22.19 -21.11
N ILE A 767 -47.50 22.42 -22.07
CA ILE A 767 -47.42 23.66 -22.81
C ILE A 767 -48.71 23.89 -23.60
N LEU A 768 -49.17 22.90 -24.36
CA LEU A 768 -50.41 23.01 -25.15
C LEU A 768 -51.62 23.29 -24.24
N TYR A 769 -51.76 22.60 -23.13
CA TYR A 769 -52.79 22.79 -22.17
C TYR A 769 -52.80 24.21 -21.57
N ARG A 770 -51.66 24.74 -21.18
CA ARG A 770 -51.51 26.10 -20.64
C ARG A 770 -51.83 27.17 -21.72
N GLN A 771 -51.40 26.95 -22.95
CA GLN A 771 -51.75 27.85 -24.05
C GLN A 771 -53.26 27.82 -24.35
N TYR A 772 -53.89 26.62 -24.31
CA TYR A 772 -55.30 26.47 -24.45
C TYR A 772 -56.08 27.21 -23.35
N GLN A 773 -55.65 27.07 -22.09
CA GLN A 773 -56.25 27.81 -20.98
C GLN A 773 -56.10 29.32 -21.13
N LYS A 774 -54.92 29.79 -21.53
CA LYS A 774 -54.66 31.22 -21.76
C LYS A 774 -55.58 31.80 -22.86
N LEU A 775 -55.68 31.09 -23.98
CA LEU A 775 -56.56 31.49 -25.08
C LEU A 775 -58.06 31.45 -24.66
N ARG A 776 -58.46 30.52 -23.84
CA ARG A 776 -59.83 30.42 -23.32
C ARG A 776 -60.18 31.53 -22.33
N SER A 777 -59.21 32.04 -21.57
CA SER A 777 -59.41 33.10 -20.58
C SER A 777 -59.26 34.53 -21.15
N MET A 778 -58.83 34.70 -22.41
CA MET A 778 -58.76 36.03 -23.02
C MET A 778 -60.11 36.61 -23.40
N GLU A 779 -60.28 37.94 -23.25
CA GLU A 779 -61.51 38.63 -23.60
C GLU A 779 -61.79 38.53 -25.10
N PRO A 780 -63.09 38.70 -25.55
CA PRO A 780 -63.55 38.49 -26.91
C PRO A 780 -62.94 39.53 -27.86
N GLY A 781 -61.87 39.06 -28.58
CA GLY A 781 -61.33 39.68 -29.83
C GLY A 781 -61.81 38.83 -31.03
N ASP A 782 -61.04 38.74 -32.08
CA ASP A 782 -61.35 37.95 -33.30
C ASP A 782 -61.81 36.51 -32.97
N GLU A 783 -63.06 36.25 -32.91
CA GLU A 783 -63.68 35.00 -32.40
C GLU A 783 -63.40 33.81 -33.35
N GLU A 784 -63.26 34.05 -34.64
CA GLU A 784 -62.98 33.00 -35.60
C GLU A 784 -61.49 32.58 -35.57
N ALA A 785 -60.57 33.51 -35.48
CA ALA A 785 -59.13 33.18 -35.38
C ALA A 785 -58.85 32.44 -34.05
N ARG A 786 -59.52 32.81 -33.00
CA ARG A 786 -59.43 32.15 -31.71
C ARG A 786 -60.00 30.73 -31.70
N LYS A 787 -61.17 30.53 -32.34
CA LYS A 787 -61.73 29.19 -32.52
C LYS A 787 -60.80 28.26 -33.31
N GLN A 788 -60.19 28.79 -34.38
CA GLN A 788 -59.24 28.03 -35.19
C GLN A 788 -58.00 27.67 -34.39
N GLN A 789 -57.39 28.62 -33.62
CA GLN A 789 -56.23 28.31 -32.77
C GLN A 789 -56.56 27.28 -31.65
N LEU A 790 -57.76 27.33 -31.08
CA LEU A 790 -58.19 26.32 -30.10
C LEU A 790 -58.36 24.94 -30.73
N LEU A 791 -58.84 24.86 -32.01
CA LEU A 791 -58.95 23.62 -32.77
C LEU A 791 -57.54 23.07 -33.10
N ASP A 792 -56.62 23.93 -33.57
CA ASP A 792 -55.25 23.53 -33.87
C ASP A 792 -54.52 22.95 -32.64
N LEU A 793 -54.67 23.57 -31.44
CA LEU A 793 -54.11 23.09 -30.20
C LEU A 793 -54.71 21.69 -29.79
N ARG A 794 -56.01 21.49 -30.03
CA ARG A 794 -56.67 20.21 -29.78
C ARG A 794 -56.17 19.10 -30.74
N GLU A 795 -55.99 19.44 -32.01
CA GLU A 795 -55.46 18.52 -32.99
C GLU A 795 -54.00 18.11 -32.66
N GLN A 796 -53.16 19.07 -32.22
CA GLN A 796 -51.82 18.79 -31.74
C GLN A 796 -51.81 17.89 -30.47
N ALA A 797 -52.71 18.16 -29.50
CA ALA A 797 -52.81 17.33 -28.31
C ALA A 797 -53.26 15.90 -28.70
N ARG A 798 -54.20 15.76 -29.59
CA ARG A 798 -54.67 14.45 -30.09
C ARG A 798 -53.61 13.69 -30.84
N ALA A 799 -52.77 14.38 -31.62
CA ALA A 799 -51.62 13.77 -32.29
C ALA A 799 -50.61 13.21 -31.27
N LEU A 800 -50.31 13.96 -30.18
CA LEU A 800 -49.39 13.50 -29.12
C LEU A 800 -49.96 12.28 -28.35
N THR A 801 -51.24 12.26 -28.03
CA THR A 801 -51.84 11.11 -27.34
C THR A 801 -51.90 9.88 -28.24
N SER A 802 -52.27 10.04 -29.53
CA SER A 802 -52.23 8.95 -30.52
C SER A 802 -50.78 8.40 -30.68
N PHE A 803 -49.81 9.29 -30.76
CA PHE A 803 -48.39 8.90 -30.80
C PHE A 803 -47.94 8.12 -29.59
N ALA A 804 -48.28 8.60 -28.39
CA ALA A 804 -47.98 7.90 -27.14
C ALA A 804 -48.58 6.48 -27.09
N GLY A 805 -49.75 6.31 -27.67
CA GLY A 805 -50.46 5.02 -27.74
C GLY A 805 -49.87 4.02 -28.78
N THR A 806 -49.21 4.54 -29.81
CA THR A 806 -48.60 3.71 -30.87
C THR A 806 -47.14 3.39 -30.67
N LEU A 807 -46.51 3.93 -29.64
CA LEU A 807 -45.10 3.71 -29.37
C LEU A 807 -44.78 2.24 -28.99
N PRO A 808 -43.69 1.67 -29.52
CA PRO A 808 -43.28 0.29 -29.20
C PRO A 808 -42.66 0.17 -27.78
N TYR A 809 -42.52 1.26 -27.08
CA TYR A 809 -41.94 1.33 -25.74
C TYR A 809 -43.00 1.41 -24.64
N ARG A 810 -42.80 0.66 -23.56
CA ARG A 810 -43.67 0.77 -22.39
C ARG A 810 -43.34 2.05 -21.60
N MET A 811 -44.21 3.03 -21.73
CA MET A 811 -44.11 4.25 -20.91
C MET A 811 -44.51 4.00 -19.45
N PRO A 812 -44.03 4.82 -18.48
CA PRO A 812 -44.53 4.79 -17.12
C PRO A 812 -46.08 4.90 -17.08
N ASN A 813 -46.77 4.07 -16.31
CA ASN A 813 -48.25 3.97 -16.32
C ASN A 813 -48.97 5.31 -16.09
N GLU A 814 -48.33 6.22 -15.34
CA GLU A 814 -48.89 7.55 -15.05
C GLU A 814 -48.85 8.50 -16.28
N THR A 815 -47.88 8.32 -17.16
CA THR A 815 -47.68 9.24 -18.29
C THR A 815 -48.88 9.23 -19.24
N ASN A 816 -49.30 8.04 -19.68
CA ASN A 816 -50.44 7.92 -20.60
C ASN A 816 -51.72 8.43 -19.95
N SER A 817 -51.96 8.14 -18.67
CA SER A 817 -53.12 8.64 -17.94
C SER A 817 -53.14 10.19 -17.87
N LYS A 818 -51.98 10.78 -17.58
CA LYS A 818 -51.84 12.27 -17.53
C LYS A 818 -52.05 12.91 -18.88
N LEU A 819 -51.54 12.29 -19.97
CA LEU A 819 -51.71 12.79 -21.34
C LEU A 819 -53.22 12.79 -21.75
N VAL A 820 -53.89 11.65 -21.51
CA VAL A 820 -55.34 11.52 -21.83
C VAL A 820 -56.17 12.46 -20.96
N GLN A 821 -55.84 12.63 -19.67
CA GLN A 821 -56.52 13.56 -18.78
C GLN A 821 -56.41 15.00 -19.28
N MET A 822 -55.22 15.45 -19.72
CA MET A 822 -55.02 16.79 -20.26
C MET A 822 -55.72 16.97 -21.59
N GLU A 823 -55.77 15.97 -22.45
CA GLU A 823 -56.56 16.00 -23.71
C GLU A 823 -58.05 16.19 -23.43
N ILE A 824 -58.63 15.41 -22.49
CA ILE A 824 -60.06 15.53 -22.09
C ILE A 824 -60.33 16.90 -21.55
N LEU A 825 -59.47 17.53 -20.77
CA LEU A 825 -59.60 18.88 -20.25
C LEU A 825 -59.55 19.95 -21.33
N MET A 826 -59.02 19.67 -22.52
CA MET A 826 -58.98 20.56 -23.70
C MET A 826 -60.20 20.33 -24.61
N CYS A 827 -60.86 19.20 -24.50
CA CYS A 827 -62.11 18.97 -25.24
C CYS A 827 -63.25 19.77 -24.64
#